data_a6d07e773d7fa376d7f0b3b7a416fef7
#
_entry.id   a6d07e773d7fa376d7f0b3b7a416fef7
#
_cell.length_a   1.000
_cell.length_b   1.000
_cell.length_c   1.000
_cell.angle_alpha   90.00
_cell.angle_beta   90.00
_cell.angle_gamma   90.00
#
_symmetry.space_group_name_H-M   'P 1'
#
loop_
_entity.id
_entity.type
_entity.pdbx_description
1 polymer ?
#
loop_
_entity_poly.entity_id
_entity_poly.type
_entity_poly.pdbx_seq_one_letter_code
_entity_poly.pdbx_strand_id
1 'polypeptide(L)'
;MRIKQLQIKNFRLLENLSVNIEDDITLIVGKNNTGKTSLFEVINIFTKSSQEISFEDFSLNTIVKFKRVIDFINKINFDEISEKRKEFFEKIIQNQTPKVQLYIEFEYDVESDSLINLSEFITDLDEKRNDATILVSFESLNSLGIYSSFLNREKKEVDLISWLKENIKKYYQLKCYAIDKDSDFKKEIEINFKSKIEKIVSFEDVKASRTLDDTKSDKNKTLATGFSHYYRERDKTKEDVKTLEETLKKVSVDLKNEYEKVLNDVIVDLNHFGASTPITIPQIEIDSEFNSEAVIKNNIKYYYKHDNVNLPESYNGLGYSNLIFMVLELTSFIERFKNSSEEKKSEFLTILIEEPEAHMHPQMQQVFIKQITKKINDAKLNGIYIQLIITTHSSHIIAEAGIDLNKGFDRIRYFNKINGNLEVNDFNNFKHKKSDTETFRFLKQYLNLHKCDIFFADKVIMVEGITEKMLLPIMINKVAPDLNKHYISILEVGGAYTHKFKELLNFIKVKTLVITDIDSVQIENNRKACRVATPDSVTSNATLKNWLPKKTTIADLISTEVKDKFEGKFIRVCYQISENAENLYIARSLEEAIINRNLVFFKGKFKDLNTENLEIEVEVKSKFELLKKIDFEDGLDLYELSPKKEEKSQFAFDLMTFKSGIEDLSWDVPKYIEEGLEWLAKDE
;
A
#
# COMPACT_ATOMS: atom_id res chain seq x y z
N MET A 1 -24.58 7.67 -10.20
CA MET A 1 -23.79 8.58 -9.32
C MET A 1 -22.61 7.85 -8.69
N ARG A 2 -21.43 8.52 -8.54
CA ARG A 2 -20.21 7.93 -7.96
C ARG A 2 -19.27 9.00 -7.41
N ILE A 3 -18.36 8.61 -6.55
CA ILE A 3 -17.20 9.45 -6.24
C ILE A 3 -16.20 9.35 -7.40
N LYS A 4 -15.82 10.50 -7.95
CA LYS A 4 -14.83 10.61 -9.03
C LYS A 4 -13.44 10.84 -8.47
N GLN A 5 -13.30 11.74 -7.49
CA GLN A 5 -12.01 12.11 -6.91
C GLN A 5 -12.15 12.48 -5.43
N LEU A 6 -11.14 12.13 -4.66
CA LEU A 6 -10.91 12.61 -3.31
C LEU A 6 -9.64 13.47 -3.30
N GLN A 7 -9.72 14.70 -2.74
CA GLN A 7 -8.54 15.52 -2.52
C GLN A 7 -8.42 15.87 -1.04
N ILE A 8 -7.24 15.66 -0.47
CA ILE A 8 -6.95 15.92 0.93
C ILE A 8 -5.85 16.96 1.04
N LYS A 9 -6.02 17.92 1.95
CA LYS A 9 -5.01 18.93 2.24
C LYS A 9 -4.71 19.01 3.72
N ASN A 10 -3.42 19.02 4.05
CA ASN A 10 -2.86 19.26 5.39
C ASN A 10 -3.26 18.23 6.47
N PHE A 11 -3.54 16.97 6.12
CA PHE A 11 -3.85 15.92 7.08
C PHE A 11 -2.66 14.95 7.21
N ARG A 12 -2.00 14.92 8.36
CA ARG A 12 -0.84 14.04 8.66
C ARG A 12 0.19 14.06 7.53
N LEU A 13 0.43 12.92 6.87
CA LEU A 13 1.32 12.81 5.69
C LEU A 13 0.67 13.32 4.40
N LEU A 14 -0.65 13.52 4.38
CA LEU A 14 -1.41 13.92 3.21
C LEU A 14 -1.44 15.46 3.12
N GLU A 15 -0.35 16.07 2.63
CA GLU A 15 -0.24 17.53 2.56
C GLU A 15 -1.10 18.14 1.45
N ASN A 16 -1.07 17.53 0.27
CA ASN A 16 -1.91 17.90 -0.86
C ASN A 16 -1.98 16.69 -1.80
N LEU A 17 -2.96 15.85 -1.57
CA LEU A 17 -3.11 14.57 -2.25
C LEU A 17 -4.42 14.55 -3.01
N SER A 18 -4.39 14.09 -4.27
CA SER A 18 -5.58 13.81 -5.08
C SER A 18 -5.58 12.35 -5.51
N VAL A 19 -6.71 11.68 -5.30
CA VAL A 19 -6.90 10.26 -5.61
C VAL A 19 -8.15 10.11 -6.46
N ASN A 20 -8.00 9.66 -7.70
CA ASN A 20 -9.14 9.32 -8.56
C ASN A 20 -9.70 7.95 -8.16
N ILE A 21 -11.00 7.84 -8.10
CA ILE A 21 -11.71 6.62 -7.69
C ILE A 21 -12.38 6.00 -8.92
N GLU A 22 -12.21 4.68 -9.08
CA GLU A 22 -12.84 3.91 -10.16
C GLU A 22 -14.29 3.56 -9.85
N ASP A 23 -15.02 3.14 -10.88
CA ASP A 23 -16.43 2.78 -10.77
C ASP A 23 -16.70 1.53 -9.95
N ASP A 24 -15.71 0.63 -9.91
CA ASP A 24 -15.82 -0.69 -9.28
C ASP A 24 -14.80 -0.83 -8.14
N ILE A 25 -13.52 -0.99 -8.47
CA ILE A 25 -12.45 -1.24 -7.50
C ILE A 25 -11.32 -0.26 -7.73
N THR A 26 -10.88 0.40 -6.67
CA THR A 26 -9.66 1.21 -6.62
C THR A 26 -8.67 0.57 -5.65
N LEU A 27 -7.47 0.29 -6.11
CA LEU A 27 -6.37 -0.20 -5.28
C LEU A 27 -5.40 0.92 -4.94
N ILE A 28 -5.22 1.16 -3.66
CA ILE A 28 -4.22 2.06 -3.13
C ILE A 28 -3.01 1.24 -2.70
N VAL A 29 -1.95 1.36 -3.47
CA VAL A 29 -0.74 0.56 -3.37
C VAL A 29 0.43 1.46 -2.98
N GLY A 30 1.35 0.97 -2.17
CA GLY A 30 2.55 1.73 -1.81
C GLY A 30 3.24 1.15 -0.59
N LYS A 31 4.44 1.64 -0.31
CA LYS A 31 5.25 1.22 0.83
C LYS A 31 4.55 1.51 2.16
N ASN A 32 5.08 0.92 3.24
CA ASN A 32 4.65 1.27 4.59
C ASN A 32 4.87 2.76 4.87
N ASN A 33 4.03 3.33 5.70
CA ASN A 33 4.11 4.73 6.09
C ASN A 33 4.00 5.75 4.93
N THR A 34 3.20 5.43 3.89
CA THR A 34 2.84 6.34 2.80
C THR A 34 1.45 6.95 2.95
N GLY A 35 0.85 6.90 4.14
CA GLY A 35 -0.42 7.58 4.42
C GLY A 35 -1.69 6.86 3.94
N LYS A 36 -1.63 5.59 3.57
CA LYS A 36 -2.79 4.80 3.12
C LYS A 36 -3.89 4.72 4.20
N THR A 37 -3.53 4.36 5.44
CA THR A 37 -4.44 4.37 6.59
C THR A 37 -4.99 5.77 6.87
N SER A 38 -4.14 6.81 6.76
CA SER A 38 -4.57 8.20 6.96
C SER A 38 -5.65 8.65 5.99
N LEU A 39 -5.65 8.12 4.75
CA LEU A 39 -6.71 8.39 3.77
C LEU A 39 -8.06 7.87 4.27
N PHE A 40 -8.13 6.66 4.82
CA PHE A 40 -9.40 6.11 5.34
C PHE A 40 -9.84 6.83 6.62
N GLU A 41 -8.90 7.16 7.49
CA GLU A 41 -9.21 7.89 8.71
C GLU A 41 -9.78 9.29 8.41
N VAL A 42 -9.21 10.05 7.47
CA VAL A 42 -9.73 11.38 7.15
C VAL A 42 -11.14 11.29 6.56
N ILE A 43 -11.43 10.30 5.71
CA ILE A 43 -12.78 10.08 5.18
C ILE A 43 -13.75 9.82 6.35
N ASN A 44 -13.41 8.89 7.25
CA ASN A 44 -14.26 8.54 8.38
C ASN A 44 -14.50 9.71 9.34
N ILE A 45 -13.47 10.46 9.71
CA ILE A 45 -13.58 11.61 10.62
C ILE A 45 -14.47 12.69 10.01
N PHE A 46 -14.30 12.97 8.72
CA PHE A 46 -14.98 14.08 8.06
C PHE A 46 -16.44 13.75 7.67
N THR A 47 -16.76 12.48 7.41
CA THR A 47 -18.07 12.09 6.89
C THR A 47 -19.00 11.47 7.95
N LYS A 48 -18.51 10.64 8.85
CA LYS A 48 -19.40 9.89 9.74
C LYS A 48 -19.02 9.87 11.22
N SER A 49 -17.75 9.91 11.58
CA SER A 49 -17.31 9.72 12.97
C SER A 49 -17.66 10.93 13.89
N SER A 50 -17.93 10.64 15.16
CA SER A 50 -17.92 11.65 16.24
C SER A 50 -16.50 11.96 16.70
N GLN A 51 -15.48 11.33 16.15
CA GLN A 51 -14.08 11.53 16.48
C GLN A 51 -13.65 12.95 16.13
N GLU A 52 -13.01 13.62 17.06
CA GLU A 52 -12.53 14.99 16.89
C GLU A 52 -11.12 15.00 16.32
N ILE A 53 -10.86 16.00 15.47
CA ILE A 53 -9.51 16.25 14.92
C ILE A 53 -8.66 16.90 16.01
N SER A 54 -7.43 16.43 16.17
CA SER A 54 -6.44 16.96 17.08
C SER A 54 -5.35 17.75 16.34
N PHE A 55 -4.45 18.40 17.07
CA PHE A 55 -3.31 19.09 16.47
C PHE A 55 -2.36 18.11 15.77
N GLU A 56 -2.23 16.88 16.28
CA GLU A 56 -1.41 15.82 15.70
C GLU A 56 -1.88 15.37 14.31
N ASP A 57 -3.12 15.66 13.95
CA ASP A 57 -3.69 15.35 12.63
C ASP A 57 -3.31 16.38 11.56
N PHE A 58 -2.71 17.52 11.94
CA PHE A 58 -2.19 18.45 10.97
C PHE A 58 -0.86 17.97 10.38
N SER A 59 -0.63 18.27 9.10
CA SER A 59 0.66 17.96 8.46
C SER A 59 1.80 18.80 9.07
N LEU A 60 3.02 18.23 9.06
CA LEU A 60 4.19 18.89 9.66
C LEU A 60 4.46 20.28 9.07
N ASN A 61 4.22 20.47 7.78
CA ASN A 61 4.42 21.76 7.12
C ASN A 61 3.47 22.86 7.62
N THR A 62 2.35 22.49 8.23
CA THR A 62 1.41 23.47 8.81
C THR A 62 1.99 24.16 10.04
N ILE A 63 2.88 23.51 10.79
CA ILE A 63 3.54 24.10 11.96
C ILE A 63 4.33 25.36 11.56
N VAL A 64 5.03 25.29 10.43
CA VAL A 64 5.76 26.44 9.87
C VAL A 64 4.80 27.55 9.48
N LYS A 65 3.61 27.20 8.95
CA LYS A 65 2.58 28.18 8.58
C LYS A 65 2.02 28.90 9.81
N PHE A 66 1.73 28.17 10.91
CA PHE A 66 1.31 28.80 12.16
C PHE A 66 2.35 29.80 12.69
N LYS A 67 3.63 29.46 12.67
CA LYS A 67 4.72 30.36 13.07
C LYS A 67 4.78 31.61 12.20
N ARG A 68 4.68 31.43 10.87
CA ARG A 68 4.70 32.59 9.93
C ARG A 68 3.56 33.57 10.18
N VAL A 69 2.36 33.05 10.52
CA VAL A 69 1.23 33.93 10.85
C VAL A 69 1.48 34.71 12.13
N ILE A 70 2.09 34.10 13.15
CA ILE A 70 2.48 34.81 14.37
C ILE A 70 3.53 35.90 14.07
N ASP A 71 4.55 35.56 13.29
CA ASP A 71 5.57 36.54 12.89
C ASP A 71 4.98 37.69 12.08
N PHE A 72 3.95 37.42 11.30
CA PHE A 72 3.21 38.46 10.58
C PHE A 72 2.40 39.35 11.53
N ILE A 73 1.66 38.76 12.49
CA ILE A 73 0.86 39.49 13.49
C ILE A 73 1.75 40.39 14.33
N ASN A 74 2.91 39.89 14.79
CA ASN A 74 3.86 40.64 15.61
C ASN A 74 4.43 41.90 14.90
N LYS A 75 4.35 41.99 13.59
CA LYS A 75 4.78 43.15 12.79
C LYS A 75 3.68 44.20 12.60
N ILE A 76 2.44 43.89 13.00
CA ILE A 76 1.29 44.78 12.84
C ILE A 76 0.93 45.36 14.20
N ASN A 77 0.90 46.71 14.28
CA ASN A 77 0.35 47.39 15.45
C ASN A 77 -1.18 47.60 15.24
N PHE A 78 -1.98 46.65 15.76
CA PHE A 78 -3.44 46.67 15.56
C PHE A 78 -4.14 47.87 16.24
N ASP A 79 -3.49 48.53 17.19
CA ASP A 79 -4.06 49.68 17.93
C ASP A 79 -3.96 50.99 17.13
N GLU A 80 -3.08 51.05 16.15
CA GLU A 80 -2.81 52.26 15.36
C GLU A 80 -3.41 52.22 13.94
N ILE A 81 -4.10 51.16 13.56
CA ILE A 81 -4.64 51.02 12.21
C ILE A 81 -6.15 51.28 12.15
N SER A 82 -6.64 51.80 10.98
CA SER A 82 -8.08 52.01 10.77
C SER A 82 -8.85 50.69 10.69
N GLU A 83 -10.15 50.69 11.06
CA GLU A 83 -11.03 49.50 11.04
C GLU A 83 -11.00 48.78 9.69
N LYS A 84 -11.02 49.49 8.55
CA LYS A 84 -10.93 48.87 7.21
C LYS A 84 -9.61 48.11 6.99
N ARG A 85 -8.51 48.60 7.56
CA ARG A 85 -7.21 47.90 7.48
C ARG A 85 -7.19 46.70 8.43
N LYS A 86 -7.85 46.80 9.57
CA LYS A 86 -7.99 45.69 10.51
C LYS A 86 -8.74 44.54 9.88
N GLU A 87 -9.91 44.78 9.29
CA GLU A 87 -10.69 43.77 8.55
C GLU A 87 -9.87 43.14 7.41
N PHE A 88 -9.05 43.92 6.70
CA PHE A 88 -8.20 43.40 5.66
C PHE A 88 -7.13 42.44 6.21
N PHE A 89 -6.46 42.81 7.31
CA PHE A 89 -5.49 41.95 7.95
C PHE A 89 -6.12 40.71 8.57
N GLU A 90 -7.27 40.80 9.17
CA GLU A 90 -8.04 39.65 9.69
C GLU A 90 -8.37 38.64 8.57
N LYS A 91 -8.79 39.09 7.39
CA LYS A 91 -9.00 38.22 6.23
C LYS A 91 -7.70 37.54 5.77
N ILE A 92 -6.59 38.26 5.75
CA ILE A 92 -5.28 37.68 5.43
C ILE A 92 -4.91 36.60 6.45
N ILE A 93 -5.01 36.91 7.74
CA ILE A 93 -4.72 35.98 8.83
C ILE A 93 -5.61 34.72 8.71
N GLN A 94 -6.92 34.91 8.48
CA GLN A 94 -7.85 33.80 8.30
C GLN A 94 -7.51 32.91 7.12
N ASN A 95 -7.11 33.51 5.99
CA ASN A 95 -6.72 32.76 4.79
C ASN A 95 -5.40 32.01 4.95
N GLN A 96 -4.45 32.59 5.71
CA GLN A 96 -3.14 31.99 5.95
C GLN A 96 -3.14 30.99 7.12
N THR A 97 -4.14 31.03 8.00
CA THR A 97 -4.28 30.08 9.10
C THR A 97 -4.50 28.67 8.54
N PRO A 98 -3.69 27.67 8.95
CA PRO A 98 -3.78 26.33 8.42
C PRO A 98 -5.16 25.71 8.61
N LYS A 99 -5.62 24.94 7.63
CA LYS A 99 -6.88 24.21 7.62
C LYS A 99 -6.61 22.77 7.17
N VAL A 100 -7.36 21.81 7.73
CA VAL A 100 -7.38 20.43 7.21
C VAL A 100 -8.62 20.31 6.34
N GLN A 101 -8.47 19.81 5.11
CA GLN A 101 -9.53 19.85 4.13
C GLN A 101 -9.69 18.51 3.41
N LEU A 102 -10.92 18.08 3.22
CA LEU A 102 -11.33 16.96 2.37
C LEU A 102 -12.29 17.48 1.30
N TYR A 103 -11.91 17.31 0.05
CA TYR A 103 -12.76 17.55 -1.12
C TYR A 103 -13.26 16.20 -1.63
N ILE A 104 -14.56 16.09 -1.84
CA ILE A 104 -15.22 14.93 -2.43
C ILE A 104 -15.88 15.38 -3.72
N GLU A 105 -15.38 14.94 -4.86
CA GLU A 105 -15.98 15.19 -6.15
C GLU A 105 -16.87 14.03 -6.53
N PHE A 106 -18.12 14.31 -6.80
CA PHE A 106 -19.10 13.37 -7.32
C PHE A 106 -19.29 13.59 -8.82
N GLU A 107 -19.49 12.49 -9.53
CA GLU A 107 -19.93 12.48 -10.91
C GLU A 107 -21.31 11.81 -10.96
N TYR A 108 -22.23 12.39 -11.72
CA TYR A 108 -23.61 11.92 -11.84
C TYR A 108 -24.08 11.94 -13.29
N ASP A 109 -25.08 11.14 -13.59
CA ASP A 109 -25.78 11.16 -14.86
C ASP A 109 -27.17 11.78 -14.66
N VAL A 110 -27.41 12.89 -15.33
CA VAL A 110 -28.67 13.67 -15.21
C VAL A 110 -29.90 12.85 -15.62
N GLU A 111 -29.75 11.89 -16.54
CA GLU A 111 -30.87 11.10 -17.06
C GLU A 111 -31.22 9.90 -16.15
N SER A 112 -30.24 9.34 -15.45
CA SER A 112 -30.43 8.08 -14.72
C SER A 112 -30.32 8.21 -13.20
N ASP A 113 -29.67 9.24 -12.66
CA ASP A 113 -29.42 9.38 -11.23
C ASP A 113 -30.43 10.31 -10.55
N SER A 114 -30.80 9.98 -9.30
CA SER A 114 -31.54 10.90 -8.44
C SER A 114 -30.65 12.03 -7.95
N LEU A 115 -30.99 13.27 -8.23
CA LEU A 115 -30.24 14.45 -7.81
C LEU A 115 -30.82 15.11 -6.54
N ILE A 116 -31.86 14.55 -5.94
CA ILE A 116 -32.54 15.14 -4.79
C ILE A 116 -31.56 15.38 -3.63
N ASN A 117 -30.83 14.38 -3.26
CA ASN A 117 -29.86 14.45 -2.14
C ASN A 117 -28.60 15.26 -2.47
N LEU A 118 -28.25 15.38 -3.76
CA LEU A 118 -27.09 16.14 -4.22
C LEU A 118 -27.41 17.62 -4.49
N SER A 119 -28.67 17.98 -4.63
CA SER A 119 -29.14 19.31 -5.10
C SER A 119 -28.56 20.50 -4.32
N GLU A 120 -28.38 20.37 -3.00
CA GLU A 120 -27.77 21.43 -2.18
C GLU A 120 -26.31 21.70 -2.49
N PHE A 121 -25.60 20.73 -3.10
CA PHE A 121 -24.18 20.77 -3.43
C PHE A 121 -23.91 21.07 -4.90
N ILE A 122 -24.95 21.07 -5.75
CA ILE A 122 -24.84 21.50 -7.15
C ILE A 122 -24.79 23.03 -7.15
N THR A 123 -23.69 23.57 -7.67
CA THR A 123 -23.41 25.02 -7.66
C THR A 123 -23.65 25.68 -9.00
N ASP A 124 -23.80 24.88 -10.06
CA ASP A 124 -24.02 25.33 -11.42
C ASP A 124 -25.24 24.60 -12.03
N LEU A 125 -25.99 25.30 -12.86
CA LEU A 125 -27.16 24.77 -13.59
C LEU A 125 -26.82 24.51 -15.08
N ASP A 126 -25.54 24.46 -15.45
CA ASP A 126 -25.14 24.13 -16.82
C ASP A 126 -25.44 22.64 -17.09
N GLU A 127 -26.33 22.38 -18.05
CA GLU A 127 -26.68 21.01 -18.46
C GLU A 127 -25.54 20.16 -18.96
N LYS A 128 -24.39 20.78 -19.30
CA LYS A 128 -23.19 20.08 -19.73
C LYS A 128 -22.31 19.60 -18.57
N ARG A 129 -22.57 20.09 -17.37
CA ARG A 129 -21.83 19.69 -16.16
C ARG A 129 -22.54 18.55 -15.46
N ASN A 130 -21.78 17.55 -15.11
CA ASN A 130 -22.22 16.35 -14.43
C ASN A 130 -21.40 16.07 -13.17
N ASP A 131 -20.85 17.12 -12.55
CA ASP A 131 -20.04 17.03 -11.35
C ASP A 131 -20.55 17.96 -10.24
N ALA A 132 -20.35 17.53 -9.00
CA ALA A 132 -20.57 18.34 -7.81
C ALA A 132 -19.44 18.11 -6.81
N THR A 133 -18.96 19.17 -6.16
CA THR A 133 -17.86 19.06 -5.22
C THR A 133 -18.24 19.53 -3.82
N ILE A 134 -18.06 18.66 -2.85
CA ILE A 134 -18.23 18.93 -1.43
C ILE A 134 -16.85 19.17 -0.81
N LEU A 135 -16.71 20.27 -0.08
CA LEU A 135 -15.54 20.56 0.73
C LEU A 135 -15.92 20.46 2.21
N VAL A 136 -15.32 19.54 2.93
CA VAL A 136 -15.36 19.54 4.40
C VAL A 136 -14.02 20.06 4.91
N SER A 137 -14.06 21.09 5.76
CA SER A 137 -12.90 21.82 6.23
C SER A 137 -12.90 21.90 7.76
N PHE A 138 -11.82 21.44 8.39
CA PHE A 138 -11.54 21.75 9.79
C PHE A 138 -10.76 23.05 9.85
N GLU A 139 -11.42 24.11 10.23
CA GLU A 139 -10.91 25.48 10.14
C GLU A 139 -11.24 26.33 11.35
N SER A 140 -10.47 27.39 11.52
CA SER A 140 -10.63 28.30 12.63
C SER A 140 -11.88 29.17 12.48
N LEU A 141 -12.65 29.29 13.57
CA LEU A 141 -13.77 30.23 13.70
C LEU A 141 -13.28 31.67 13.86
N ASN A 142 -12.19 31.86 14.58
CA ASN A 142 -11.60 33.15 14.87
C ASN A 142 -10.07 33.00 14.85
N SER A 143 -9.49 33.19 13.70
CA SER A 143 -8.04 33.03 13.52
C SER A 143 -7.24 34.06 14.31
N LEU A 144 -7.68 35.32 14.34
CA LEU A 144 -7.00 36.34 15.13
C LEU A 144 -7.07 36.03 16.63
N GLY A 145 -8.22 35.51 17.09
CA GLY A 145 -8.41 35.10 18.49
C GLY A 145 -7.46 34.01 18.94
N ILE A 146 -7.13 33.03 18.09
CA ILE A 146 -6.13 32.00 18.39
C ILE A 146 -4.78 32.63 18.69
N TYR A 147 -4.29 33.45 17.79
CA TYR A 147 -2.96 34.01 17.89
C TYR A 147 -2.87 35.05 19.02
N SER A 148 -3.91 35.89 19.21
CA SER A 148 -3.99 36.83 20.32
C SER A 148 -3.99 36.09 21.65
N SER A 149 -4.73 34.99 21.80
CA SER A 149 -4.74 34.18 23.03
C SER A 149 -3.39 33.53 23.29
N PHE A 150 -2.68 33.09 22.23
CA PHE A 150 -1.32 32.60 22.39
C PHE A 150 -0.34 33.70 22.82
N LEU A 151 -0.41 34.88 22.20
CA LEU A 151 0.49 35.99 22.52
C LEU A 151 0.27 36.53 23.94
N ASN A 152 -0.98 36.56 24.42
CA ASN A 152 -1.38 37.10 25.74
C ASN A 152 -1.40 36.01 26.84
N ARG A 153 -0.89 34.79 26.60
CA ARG A 153 -0.91 33.70 27.60
C ARG A 153 -0.09 34.05 28.83
N GLU A 154 -0.59 33.62 29.99
CA GLU A 154 0.06 33.86 31.29
C GLU A 154 1.44 33.17 31.39
N LYS A 155 1.54 31.93 30.95
CA LYS A 155 2.79 31.14 30.97
C LYS A 155 3.55 31.32 29.66
N LYS A 156 4.43 32.29 29.58
CA LYS A 156 5.24 32.57 28.36
C LYS A 156 6.24 31.45 27.98
N GLU A 157 6.53 30.55 28.91
CA GLU A 157 7.43 29.41 28.69
C GLU A 157 6.81 28.29 27.79
N VAL A 158 5.48 28.23 27.67
CA VAL A 158 4.80 27.23 26.82
C VAL A 158 5.04 27.56 25.34
N ASP A 159 5.61 26.65 24.61
CA ASP A 159 5.84 26.82 23.16
C ASP A 159 4.52 26.77 22.38
N LEU A 160 4.57 27.23 21.12
CA LEU A 160 3.40 27.28 20.24
C LEU A 160 2.78 25.89 20.01
N ILE A 161 3.60 24.85 19.84
CA ILE A 161 3.13 23.50 19.53
C ILE A 161 2.35 22.94 20.71
N SER A 162 2.93 23.02 21.91
CA SER A 162 2.30 22.58 23.16
C SER A 162 0.99 23.34 23.41
N TRP A 163 0.99 24.64 23.16
CA TRP A 163 -0.21 25.47 23.35
C TRP A 163 -1.32 25.09 22.34
N LEU A 164 -0.96 24.87 21.07
CA LEU A 164 -1.93 24.46 20.04
C LEU A 164 -2.53 23.07 20.34
N LYS A 165 -1.71 22.11 20.82
CA LYS A 165 -2.22 20.79 21.22
C LYS A 165 -3.35 20.86 22.24
N GLU A 166 -3.24 21.75 23.22
CA GLU A 166 -4.22 21.90 24.27
C GLU A 166 -5.45 22.71 23.85
N ASN A 167 -5.26 23.68 22.94
CA ASN A 167 -6.28 24.71 22.71
C ASN A 167 -6.95 24.66 21.33
N ILE A 168 -6.40 23.93 20.33
CA ILE A 168 -6.91 23.97 18.95
C ILE A 168 -8.40 23.65 18.86
N LYS A 169 -8.89 22.70 19.65
CA LYS A 169 -10.29 22.29 19.68
C LYS A 169 -11.26 23.39 20.11
N LYS A 170 -10.78 24.42 20.82
CA LYS A 170 -11.61 25.56 21.24
C LYS A 170 -11.86 26.55 20.10
N TYR A 171 -10.96 26.58 19.14
CA TYR A 171 -10.95 27.58 18.06
C TYR A 171 -11.29 27.03 16.70
N TYR A 172 -11.23 25.70 16.52
CA TYR A 172 -11.49 25.05 15.26
C TYR A 172 -12.77 24.24 15.28
N GLN A 173 -13.46 24.23 14.14
CA GLN A 173 -14.61 23.37 13.92
C GLN A 173 -14.65 22.83 12.50
N LEU A 174 -15.41 21.75 12.30
CA LEU A 174 -15.73 21.23 10.98
C LEU A 174 -16.82 22.09 10.33
N LYS A 175 -16.55 22.53 9.11
CA LYS A 175 -17.50 23.22 8.23
C LYS A 175 -17.61 22.49 6.90
N CYS A 176 -18.78 22.56 6.30
CA CYS A 176 -19.04 21.95 5.00
C CYS A 176 -19.46 23.00 3.99
N TYR A 177 -18.99 22.85 2.76
CA TYR A 177 -19.27 23.79 1.70
C TYR A 177 -19.58 23.05 0.39
N ALA A 178 -20.55 23.58 -0.35
CA ALA A 178 -20.67 23.34 -1.78
C ALA A 178 -19.72 24.30 -2.50
N ILE A 179 -18.89 23.80 -3.37
CA ILE A 179 -17.90 24.61 -4.10
C ILE A 179 -17.98 24.33 -5.61
N ASP A 180 -17.73 25.39 -6.38
CA ASP A 180 -17.45 25.25 -7.81
C ASP A 180 -15.93 25.28 -8.02
N LYS A 181 -15.37 24.31 -8.74
CA LYS A 181 -13.93 24.21 -8.99
C LYS A 181 -13.40 25.25 -9.96
N ASP A 182 -14.26 25.73 -10.84
CA ASP A 182 -13.89 26.64 -11.92
C ASP A 182 -14.10 28.12 -11.55
N SER A 183 -14.68 28.36 -10.37
CA SER A 183 -14.91 29.69 -9.82
C SER A 183 -14.55 29.77 -8.33
N ASP A 184 -14.50 30.97 -7.79
CA ASP A 184 -14.34 31.19 -6.34
C ASP A 184 -15.63 30.97 -5.55
N PHE A 185 -16.67 30.40 -6.16
CA PHE A 185 -17.96 30.19 -5.51
C PHE A 185 -17.86 29.15 -4.39
N LYS A 186 -18.33 29.56 -3.21
CA LYS A 186 -18.33 28.72 -2.01
C LYS A 186 -19.57 29.03 -1.18
N LYS A 187 -20.44 28.02 -1.01
CA LYS A 187 -21.66 28.11 -0.21
C LYS A 187 -21.53 27.22 1.01
N GLU A 188 -21.68 27.79 2.21
CA GLU A 188 -21.64 27.02 3.47
C GLU A 188 -22.95 26.23 3.67
N ILE A 189 -22.82 24.98 4.11
CA ILE A 189 -23.91 24.08 4.49
C ILE A 189 -23.87 23.94 6.00
N GLU A 190 -24.70 24.72 6.69
CA GLU A 190 -24.57 24.93 8.14
C GLU A 190 -25.09 23.76 8.99
N ILE A 191 -26.16 23.07 8.60
CA ILE A 191 -26.87 22.15 9.49
C ILE A 191 -26.73 20.69 9.00
N ASN A 192 -26.34 19.80 9.93
CA ASN A 192 -26.34 18.34 9.73
C ASN A 192 -25.66 17.84 8.44
N PHE A 193 -24.57 18.51 8.03
CA PHE A 193 -23.90 18.20 6.78
C PHE A 193 -23.45 16.74 6.69
N LYS A 194 -23.05 16.10 7.81
CA LYS A 194 -22.67 14.67 7.80
C LYS A 194 -23.81 13.78 7.37
N SER A 195 -25.02 14.02 7.91
CA SER A 195 -26.22 13.29 7.49
C SER A 195 -26.59 13.57 6.03
N LYS A 196 -26.33 14.79 5.52
CA LYS A 196 -26.55 15.12 4.10
C LYS A 196 -25.57 14.37 3.20
N ILE A 197 -24.29 14.29 3.59
CA ILE A 197 -23.28 13.47 2.87
C ILE A 197 -23.68 11.99 2.92
N GLU A 198 -24.11 11.48 4.06
CA GLU A 198 -24.55 10.10 4.24
C GLU A 198 -25.74 9.74 3.33
N LYS A 199 -26.65 10.68 3.07
CA LYS A 199 -27.73 10.48 2.09
C LYS A 199 -27.26 10.39 0.64
N ILE A 200 -26.11 10.97 0.33
CA ILE A 200 -25.50 10.83 -1.00
C ILE A 200 -24.71 9.53 -1.08
N VAL A 201 -23.82 9.28 -0.13
CA VAL A 201 -22.92 8.14 -0.12
C VAL A 201 -22.83 7.53 1.28
N SER A 202 -23.11 6.23 1.38
CA SER A 202 -22.82 5.46 2.59
C SER A 202 -21.39 5.00 2.55
N PHE A 203 -20.57 5.46 3.51
CA PHE A 203 -19.22 4.94 3.68
C PHE A 203 -19.25 3.80 4.69
N GLU A 204 -18.69 2.65 4.36
CA GLU A 204 -18.48 1.54 5.26
C GLU A 204 -17.03 1.13 5.28
N ASP A 205 -16.48 0.74 6.44
CA ASP A 205 -15.05 0.43 6.55
C ASP A 205 -14.77 -0.89 7.26
N VAL A 206 -13.79 -1.63 6.73
CA VAL A 206 -13.22 -2.82 7.31
C VAL A 206 -11.75 -2.54 7.61
N LYS A 207 -11.42 -2.36 8.91
CA LYS A 207 -10.06 -1.98 9.35
C LYS A 207 -9.09 -3.16 9.37
N ALA A 208 -7.79 -2.88 9.15
CA ALA A 208 -6.71 -3.86 9.25
C ALA A 208 -6.51 -4.37 10.70
N SER A 209 -6.46 -3.44 11.66
CA SER A 209 -6.34 -3.76 13.08
C SER A 209 -7.69 -4.22 13.62
N ARG A 210 -8.02 -5.44 13.38
CA ARG A 210 -9.08 -6.12 14.09
C ARG A 210 -8.46 -6.57 15.40
N THR A 211 -9.11 -6.26 16.51
CA THR A 211 -8.76 -6.81 17.81
C THR A 211 -9.05 -8.32 17.80
N LEU A 212 -8.24 -9.05 17.06
CA LEU A 212 -7.98 -10.44 17.29
C LEU A 212 -7.10 -10.47 18.52
N ASP A 213 -7.66 -9.98 19.65
CA ASP A 213 -6.96 -10.00 20.91
C ASP A 213 -6.49 -11.43 21.19
N ASP A 214 -5.20 -11.55 21.47
CA ASP A 214 -4.54 -12.82 21.77
C ASP A 214 -5.03 -13.51 23.04
N THR A 215 -6.01 -12.93 23.73
CA THR A 215 -6.68 -13.53 24.87
C THR A 215 -7.61 -14.65 24.39
N LYS A 216 -7.44 -15.84 24.96
CA LYS A 216 -8.22 -17.05 24.61
C LYS A 216 -9.74 -16.84 24.63
N SER A 217 -10.25 -15.83 25.33
CA SER A 217 -11.68 -15.51 25.42
C SER A 217 -12.24 -14.81 24.17
N ASP A 218 -11.42 -14.07 23.40
CA ASP A 218 -11.91 -13.26 22.28
C ASP A 218 -11.72 -13.92 20.91
N LYS A 219 -10.76 -14.87 20.80
CA LYS A 219 -10.58 -15.69 19.57
C LYS A 219 -11.83 -16.47 19.16
N ASN A 220 -12.67 -16.81 20.11
CA ASN A 220 -13.90 -17.60 19.88
C ASN A 220 -15.12 -16.72 19.52
N LYS A 221 -14.95 -15.39 19.40
CA LYS A 221 -16.08 -14.46 19.19
C LYS A 221 -16.09 -13.80 17.82
N THR A 222 -15.06 -13.99 17.02
CA THR A 222 -14.93 -13.28 15.72
C THR A 222 -16.05 -13.65 14.77
N LEU A 223 -16.30 -14.94 14.58
CA LEU A 223 -17.42 -15.40 13.75
C LEU A 223 -18.76 -15.06 14.38
N ALA A 224 -18.91 -15.26 15.70
CA ALA A 224 -20.12 -14.90 16.42
C ALA A 224 -20.46 -13.41 16.25
N THR A 225 -19.47 -12.52 16.29
CA THR A 225 -19.65 -11.09 16.05
C THR A 225 -20.07 -10.82 14.61
N GLY A 226 -19.40 -11.39 13.63
CA GLY A 226 -19.76 -11.23 12.22
C GLY A 226 -21.15 -11.75 11.89
N PHE A 227 -21.53 -12.92 12.43
CA PHE A 227 -22.89 -13.45 12.26
C PHE A 227 -23.95 -12.62 12.98
N SER A 228 -23.62 -12.05 14.15
CA SER A 228 -24.49 -11.13 14.88
C SER A 228 -24.76 -9.85 14.09
N HIS A 229 -23.70 -9.23 13.52
CA HIS A 229 -23.83 -8.08 12.65
C HIS A 229 -24.69 -8.41 11.42
N TYR A 230 -24.41 -9.52 10.74
CA TYR A 230 -25.22 -9.97 9.60
C TYR A 230 -26.70 -10.17 9.96
N TYR A 231 -26.99 -10.80 11.12
CA TYR A 231 -28.37 -11.02 11.56
C TYR A 231 -29.09 -9.70 11.86
N ARG A 232 -28.41 -8.74 12.49
CA ARG A 232 -28.98 -7.42 12.81
C ARG A 232 -29.48 -6.70 11.57
N GLU A 233 -28.73 -6.78 10.48
CA GLU A 233 -29.01 -6.08 9.25
C GLU A 233 -29.98 -6.84 8.31
N ARG A 234 -30.35 -8.06 8.69
CA ARG A 234 -31.24 -8.88 7.85
C ARG A 234 -32.67 -8.36 7.88
N ASP A 235 -33.38 -8.54 6.76
CA ASP A 235 -34.79 -8.20 6.65
C ASP A 235 -35.66 -8.98 7.66
N LYS A 236 -36.16 -8.27 8.65
CA LYS A 236 -36.99 -8.82 9.74
C LYS A 236 -38.40 -9.23 9.30
N THR A 237 -38.79 -8.92 8.08
CA THR A 237 -40.09 -9.32 7.53
C THR A 237 -40.09 -10.75 7.01
N LYS A 238 -38.91 -11.35 6.81
CA LYS A 238 -38.78 -12.72 6.33
C LYS A 238 -39.28 -13.73 7.37
N GLU A 239 -39.95 -14.74 6.89
CA GLU A 239 -40.65 -15.75 7.72
C GLU A 239 -39.71 -16.50 8.67
N ASP A 240 -38.50 -16.82 8.20
CA ASP A 240 -37.48 -17.49 9.00
C ASP A 240 -36.99 -16.64 10.18
N VAL A 241 -36.86 -15.30 9.97
CA VAL A 241 -36.47 -14.36 11.03
C VAL A 241 -37.60 -14.19 12.04
N LYS A 242 -38.84 -14.02 11.57
CA LYS A 242 -40.04 -13.93 12.43
C LYS A 242 -40.20 -15.16 13.29
N THR A 243 -40.07 -16.34 12.70
CA THR A 243 -40.19 -17.61 13.43
C THR A 243 -39.15 -17.74 14.52
N LEU A 244 -37.91 -17.30 14.26
CA LEU A 244 -36.82 -17.29 15.26
C LEU A 244 -37.15 -16.31 16.40
N GLU A 245 -37.57 -15.08 16.10
CA GLU A 245 -37.92 -14.07 17.12
C GLU A 245 -39.11 -14.51 17.97
N GLU A 246 -40.14 -15.12 17.38
CA GLU A 246 -41.29 -15.68 18.11
C GLU A 246 -40.87 -16.83 19.03
N THR A 247 -39.96 -17.67 18.56
CA THR A 247 -39.43 -18.78 19.38
C THR A 247 -38.65 -18.25 20.58
N LEU A 248 -37.79 -17.25 20.37
CA LEU A 248 -37.01 -16.61 21.44
C LEU A 248 -37.92 -15.89 22.45
N LYS A 249 -38.99 -15.23 22.01
CA LYS A 249 -40.00 -14.64 22.91
C LYS A 249 -40.67 -15.68 23.79
N LYS A 250 -41.05 -16.83 23.24
CA LYS A 250 -41.63 -17.94 24.02
C LYS A 250 -40.65 -18.44 25.08
N VAL A 251 -39.38 -18.69 24.67
CA VAL A 251 -38.32 -19.11 25.59
C VAL A 251 -38.10 -18.09 26.72
N SER A 252 -38.16 -16.79 26.39
CA SER A 252 -38.04 -15.68 27.35
C SER A 252 -39.11 -15.74 28.42
N VAL A 253 -40.36 -15.94 28.02
CA VAL A 253 -41.50 -16.07 28.96
C VAL A 253 -41.35 -17.32 29.86
N ASP A 254 -40.96 -18.45 29.28
CA ASP A 254 -40.77 -19.69 30.05
C ASP A 254 -39.64 -19.52 31.07
N LEU A 255 -38.52 -18.90 30.68
CA LEU A 255 -37.39 -18.65 31.59
C LEU A 255 -37.73 -17.61 32.68
N LYS A 256 -38.51 -16.58 32.36
CA LYS A 256 -39.00 -15.65 33.40
C LYS A 256 -39.71 -16.40 34.52
N ASN A 257 -40.66 -17.29 34.16
CA ASN A 257 -41.41 -18.06 35.12
C ASN A 257 -40.53 -18.99 35.97
N GLU A 258 -39.47 -19.56 35.36
CA GLU A 258 -38.54 -20.41 36.11
C GLU A 258 -37.61 -19.57 37.01
N TYR A 259 -37.13 -18.42 36.56
CA TYR A 259 -36.31 -17.50 37.39
C TYR A 259 -37.13 -16.95 38.57
N GLU A 260 -38.40 -16.61 38.39
CA GLU A 260 -39.26 -16.17 39.46
C GLU A 260 -39.37 -17.29 40.54
N LYS A 261 -39.50 -18.53 40.16
CA LYS A 261 -39.53 -19.66 41.10
C LYS A 261 -38.23 -19.83 41.87
N VAL A 262 -37.09 -19.80 41.16
CA VAL A 262 -35.76 -20.04 41.76
C VAL A 262 -35.35 -18.88 42.69
N LEU A 263 -35.73 -17.64 42.36
CA LEU A 263 -35.34 -16.46 43.09
C LEU A 263 -36.40 -15.97 44.08
N ASN A 264 -37.55 -16.64 44.16
CA ASN A 264 -38.67 -16.25 45.03
C ASN A 264 -38.26 -16.10 46.50
N ASP A 265 -37.45 -17.03 47.01
CA ASP A 265 -37.01 -16.99 48.40
C ASP A 265 -36.17 -15.71 48.70
N VAL A 266 -35.30 -15.32 47.74
CA VAL A 266 -34.48 -14.10 47.85
C VAL A 266 -35.37 -12.84 47.78
N ILE A 267 -36.39 -12.85 46.90
CA ILE A 267 -37.34 -11.74 46.76
C ILE A 267 -38.18 -11.57 48.01
N VAL A 268 -38.64 -12.70 48.61
CA VAL A 268 -39.38 -12.70 49.88
C VAL A 268 -38.49 -12.14 50.99
N ASP A 269 -37.26 -12.56 51.12
CA ASP A 269 -36.32 -12.07 52.12
C ASP A 269 -36.06 -10.57 51.97
N LEU A 270 -35.86 -10.09 50.70
CA LEU A 270 -35.69 -8.65 50.44
C LEU A 270 -36.92 -7.82 50.80
N ASN A 271 -38.10 -8.34 50.54
CA ASN A 271 -39.37 -7.70 50.95
C ASN A 271 -39.52 -7.65 52.47
N HIS A 272 -39.06 -8.68 53.22
CA HIS A 272 -39.03 -8.69 54.67
C HIS A 272 -38.05 -7.66 55.25
N PHE A 273 -36.91 -7.42 54.62
CA PHE A 273 -35.99 -6.36 55.05
C PHE A 273 -36.60 -4.95 54.95
N GLY A 274 -37.50 -4.73 53.96
CA GLY A 274 -38.19 -3.46 53.81
C GLY A 274 -39.31 -3.19 54.82
N ALA A 275 -39.89 -4.22 55.40
CA ALA A 275 -41.05 -4.09 56.32
C ALA A 275 -40.69 -3.50 57.67
N SER A 276 -39.41 -3.48 58.07
CA SER A 276 -38.97 -3.01 59.42
C SER A 276 -38.22 -1.64 59.37
N THR A 277 -38.13 -0.98 58.27
CA THR A 277 -37.44 0.32 58.12
C THR A 277 -38.36 1.34 57.45
N PRO A 278 -38.23 2.67 57.76
CA PRO A 278 -38.99 3.73 57.12
C PRO A 278 -38.62 3.95 55.65
N ILE A 279 -37.80 3.11 55.08
CA ILE A 279 -37.38 3.16 53.67
C ILE A 279 -38.31 2.24 52.87
N THR A 280 -39.11 2.82 51.97
CA THR A 280 -39.90 2.10 51.00
C THR A 280 -38.98 1.45 49.99
N ILE A 281 -38.78 0.13 50.06
CA ILE A 281 -38.06 -0.62 49.00
C ILE A 281 -39.03 -0.82 47.87
N PRO A 282 -38.69 -0.37 46.63
CA PRO A 282 -39.52 -0.66 45.47
C PRO A 282 -39.67 -2.13 45.24
N GLN A 283 -40.86 -2.54 44.81
CA GLN A 283 -41.15 -3.94 44.51
C GLN A 283 -40.26 -4.40 43.35
N ILE A 284 -39.50 -5.47 43.58
CA ILE A 284 -38.59 -6.04 42.55
C ILE A 284 -39.37 -7.02 41.71
N GLU A 285 -39.41 -6.78 40.41
CA GLU A 285 -39.94 -7.68 39.41
C GLU A 285 -38.79 -8.18 38.52
N ILE A 286 -38.74 -9.48 38.28
CA ILE A 286 -37.75 -10.09 37.40
C ILE A 286 -38.36 -10.15 36.01
N ASP A 287 -37.63 -9.61 35.04
CA ASP A 287 -37.95 -9.77 33.63
C ASP A 287 -36.80 -10.49 32.90
N SER A 288 -37.17 -11.30 31.93
CA SER A 288 -36.19 -12.01 31.05
C SER A 288 -36.36 -11.53 29.64
N GLU A 289 -35.38 -10.75 29.15
CA GLU A 289 -35.37 -10.24 27.78
C GLU A 289 -34.29 -11.01 26.97
N PHE A 290 -34.71 -11.79 26.00
CA PHE A 290 -33.82 -12.42 25.04
C PHE A 290 -33.68 -11.57 23.81
N ASN A 291 -32.58 -10.84 23.73
CA ASN A 291 -32.21 -10.15 22.51
C ASN A 291 -31.57 -11.17 21.53
N SER A 292 -32.17 -11.35 20.36
CA SER A 292 -31.75 -12.32 19.35
C SER A 292 -30.29 -12.11 18.93
N GLU A 293 -29.85 -10.85 18.85
CA GLU A 293 -28.46 -10.49 18.52
C GLU A 293 -27.49 -10.95 19.62
N ALA A 294 -27.85 -10.72 20.90
CA ALA A 294 -27.06 -11.15 22.03
C ALA A 294 -26.98 -12.66 22.15
N VAL A 295 -28.06 -13.38 21.81
CA VAL A 295 -28.10 -14.87 21.77
C VAL A 295 -27.14 -15.37 20.70
N ILE A 296 -27.17 -14.81 19.49
CA ILE A 296 -26.27 -15.20 18.39
C ILE A 296 -24.81 -14.96 18.78
N LYS A 297 -24.51 -13.79 19.37
CA LYS A 297 -23.16 -13.40 19.73
C LYS A 297 -22.58 -14.19 20.91
N ASN A 298 -23.37 -14.49 21.93
CA ASN A 298 -22.85 -15.00 23.20
C ASN A 298 -23.16 -16.51 23.43
N ASN A 299 -24.25 -17.05 22.84
CA ASN A 299 -24.72 -18.38 23.14
C ASN A 299 -24.57 -19.36 21.98
N ILE A 300 -24.36 -18.88 20.73
CA ILE A 300 -24.14 -19.79 19.60
C ILE A 300 -22.64 -20.02 19.44
N LYS A 301 -22.26 -21.30 19.42
CA LYS A 301 -20.91 -21.75 19.13
C LYS A 301 -20.82 -22.24 17.70
N TYR A 302 -19.81 -21.78 16.99
CA TYR A 302 -19.54 -22.15 15.61
C TYR A 302 -18.47 -23.23 15.57
N TYR A 303 -18.68 -24.24 14.74
CA TYR A 303 -17.80 -25.38 14.57
C TYR A 303 -17.50 -25.57 13.08
N TYR A 304 -16.27 -25.90 12.78
CA TYR A 304 -15.89 -26.36 11.46
C TYR A 304 -16.05 -27.87 11.37
N LYS A 305 -16.79 -28.31 10.38
CA LYS A 305 -16.99 -29.74 10.15
C LYS A 305 -15.82 -30.27 9.29
N HIS A 306 -15.03 -31.17 9.89
CA HIS A 306 -13.99 -31.90 9.20
C HIS A 306 -14.31 -33.39 9.31
N ASP A 307 -14.69 -34.03 8.21
CA ASP A 307 -15.23 -35.37 8.13
C ASP A 307 -16.39 -35.53 9.14
N ASN A 308 -16.22 -36.31 10.19
CA ASN A 308 -17.23 -36.54 11.22
C ASN A 308 -16.94 -35.83 12.55
N VAL A 309 -15.95 -34.90 12.56
CA VAL A 309 -15.56 -34.20 13.79
C VAL A 309 -15.89 -32.72 13.65
N ASN A 310 -16.53 -32.15 14.67
CA ASN A 310 -16.76 -30.70 14.77
C ASN A 310 -15.59 -30.04 15.51
N LEU A 311 -14.82 -29.24 14.81
CA LEU A 311 -13.69 -28.51 15.36
C LEU A 311 -14.13 -27.09 15.76
N PRO A 312 -13.84 -26.61 16.98
CA PRO A 312 -14.19 -25.27 17.40
C PRO A 312 -13.42 -24.21 16.60
N GLU A 313 -13.93 -22.98 16.57
CA GLU A 313 -13.36 -21.85 15.82
C GLU A 313 -11.86 -21.66 16.06
N SER A 314 -11.39 -21.86 17.30
CA SER A 314 -9.99 -21.74 17.69
C SER A 314 -9.02 -22.73 17.03
N TYR A 315 -9.53 -23.78 16.39
CA TYR A 315 -8.70 -24.76 15.65
C TYR A 315 -8.36 -24.27 14.24
N ASN A 316 -9.09 -23.32 13.70
CA ASN A 316 -8.72 -22.73 12.42
C ASN A 316 -7.68 -21.62 12.58
N GLY A 317 -6.79 -21.52 11.60
CA GLY A 317 -5.83 -20.43 11.54
C GLY A 317 -6.53 -19.08 11.42
N LEU A 318 -5.94 -18.05 12.02
CA LEU A 318 -6.45 -16.66 12.02
C LEU A 318 -6.85 -16.15 10.65
N GLY A 319 -6.12 -16.56 9.59
CA GLY A 319 -6.42 -16.15 8.22
C GLY A 319 -7.77 -16.59 7.69
N TYR A 320 -8.22 -17.82 8.04
CA TYR A 320 -9.51 -18.34 7.59
C TYR A 320 -10.67 -17.65 8.31
N SER A 321 -10.55 -17.49 9.62
CA SER A 321 -11.54 -16.76 10.43
C SER A 321 -11.65 -15.31 9.97
N ASN A 322 -10.52 -14.67 9.63
CA ASN A 322 -10.49 -13.33 9.09
C ASN A 322 -11.19 -13.21 7.72
N LEU A 323 -10.97 -14.18 6.83
CA LEU A 323 -11.67 -14.23 5.54
C LEU A 323 -13.19 -14.29 5.72
N ILE A 324 -13.66 -15.22 6.56
CA ILE A 324 -15.11 -15.38 6.81
C ILE A 324 -15.69 -14.10 7.41
N PHE A 325 -15.01 -13.53 8.40
CA PHE A 325 -15.44 -12.27 9.02
C PHE A 325 -15.58 -11.14 7.98
N MET A 326 -14.59 -10.93 7.10
CA MET A 326 -14.68 -9.92 6.06
C MET A 326 -15.85 -10.15 5.10
N VAL A 327 -16.09 -11.39 4.72
CA VAL A 327 -17.22 -11.73 3.84
C VAL A 327 -18.55 -11.46 4.53
N LEU A 328 -18.66 -11.74 5.84
CA LEU A 328 -19.85 -11.42 6.63
C LEU A 328 -20.08 -9.91 6.77
N GLU A 329 -19.03 -9.13 7.11
CA GLU A 329 -19.12 -7.66 7.19
C GLU A 329 -19.57 -7.05 5.87
N LEU A 330 -18.94 -7.44 4.76
CA LEU A 330 -19.33 -6.96 3.44
C LEU A 330 -20.79 -7.30 3.09
N THR A 331 -21.21 -8.52 3.46
CA THR A 331 -22.60 -8.94 3.25
C THR A 331 -23.55 -8.10 4.11
N SER A 332 -23.16 -7.84 5.37
CA SER A 332 -23.93 -7.00 6.29
C SER A 332 -24.08 -5.56 5.77
N PHE A 333 -23.02 -4.98 5.22
CA PHE A 333 -23.08 -3.63 4.63
C PHE A 333 -24.06 -3.56 3.44
N ILE A 334 -24.02 -4.56 2.57
CA ILE A 334 -24.95 -4.64 1.43
C ILE A 334 -26.40 -4.82 1.91
N GLU A 335 -26.64 -5.69 2.89
CA GLU A 335 -27.99 -5.89 3.44
C GLU A 335 -28.49 -4.65 4.19
N ARG A 336 -27.64 -3.97 4.96
CA ARG A 336 -27.97 -2.68 5.60
C ARG A 336 -28.38 -1.66 4.57
N PHE A 337 -27.59 -1.51 3.49
CA PHE A 337 -27.90 -0.59 2.41
C PHE A 337 -29.25 -0.89 1.73
N LYS A 338 -29.55 -2.18 1.50
CA LYS A 338 -30.83 -2.61 0.92
C LYS A 338 -32.02 -2.32 1.83
N ASN A 339 -31.85 -2.57 3.13
CA ASN A 339 -32.93 -2.52 4.10
C ASN A 339 -33.09 -1.14 4.76
N SER A 340 -32.27 -0.16 4.36
CA SER A 340 -32.39 1.22 4.81
C SER A 340 -33.75 1.79 4.40
N SER A 341 -34.44 2.48 5.34
CA SER A 341 -35.68 3.19 5.02
C SER A 341 -35.44 4.26 3.97
N GLU A 342 -36.44 4.56 3.13
CA GLU A 342 -36.34 5.57 2.06
C GLU A 342 -35.83 6.94 2.56
N GLU A 343 -36.15 7.32 3.80
CA GLU A 343 -35.65 8.55 4.43
C GLU A 343 -34.16 8.57 4.74
N LYS A 344 -33.53 7.38 4.93
CA LYS A 344 -32.11 7.17 5.29
C LYS A 344 -31.28 6.54 4.18
N LYS A 345 -31.92 6.21 3.07
CA LYS A 345 -31.25 5.52 1.97
C LYS A 345 -30.28 6.45 1.26
N SER A 346 -29.04 5.99 1.15
CA SER A 346 -28.01 6.65 0.34
C SER A 346 -28.16 6.30 -1.13
N GLU A 347 -27.66 7.14 -2.03
CA GLU A 347 -27.73 6.88 -3.47
C GLU A 347 -26.81 5.71 -3.88
N PHE A 348 -25.63 5.58 -3.24
CA PHE A 348 -24.71 4.48 -3.47
C PHE A 348 -23.85 4.17 -2.24
N LEU A 349 -23.14 3.04 -2.29
CA LEU A 349 -22.30 2.50 -1.21
C LEU A 349 -20.83 2.58 -1.58
N THR A 350 -20.00 3.13 -0.71
CA THR A 350 -18.53 3.08 -0.81
C THR A 350 -17.96 2.27 0.34
N ILE A 351 -17.26 1.19 0.03
CA ILE A 351 -16.65 0.30 1.01
C ILE A 351 -15.14 0.50 1.02
N LEU A 352 -14.59 0.79 2.19
CA LEU A 352 -13.18 0.96 2.44
C LEU A 352 -12.64 -0.31 3.10
N ILE A 353 -11.64 -0.98 2.49
CA ILE A 353 -11.01 -2.17 3.07
C ILE A 353 -9.53 -1.90 3.28
N GLU A 354 -9.09 -1.95 4.54
CA GLU A 354 -7.71 -1.74 4.90
C GLU A 354 -6.98 -3.07 5.03
N GLU A 355 -5.91 -3.22 4.24
CA GLU A 355 -4.97 -4.34 4.28
C GLU A 355 -5.63 -5.72 4.48
N PRO A 356 -6.51 -6.16 3.55
CA PRO A 356 -7.24 -7.43 3.70
C PRO A 356 -6.32 -8.64 3.77
N GLU A 357 -5.08 -8.52 3.31
CA GLU A 357 -4.06 -9.56 3.38
C GLU A 357 -3.61 -9.91 4.80
N ALA A 358 -3.90 -9.07 5.79
CA ALA A 358 -3.48 -9.30 7.16
C ALA A 358 -3.92 -10.69 7.64
N HIS A 359 -2.95 -11.52 8.03
CA HIS A 359 -3.12 -12.91 8.47
C HIS A 359 -3.64 -13.90 7.41
N MET A 360 -3.80 -13.50 6.14
CA MET A 360 -4.27 -14.40 5.09
C MET A 360 -3.13 -15.00 4.26
N HIS A 361 -3.19 -16.32 4.05
CA HIS A 361 -2.30 -16.99 3.09
C HIS A 361 -2.53 -16.44 1.67
N PRO A 362 -1.49 -16.29 0.83
CA PRO A 362 -1.59 -15.76 -0.54
C PRO A 362 -2.74 -16.33 -1.39
N GLN A 363 -2.96 -17.63 -1.35
CA GLN A 363 -4.07 -18.26 -2.07
C GLN A 363 -5.44 -17.75 -1.61
N MET A 364 -5.59 -17.52 -0.30
CA MET A 364 -6.83 -16.99 0.26
C MET A 364 -7.08 -15.53 -0.14
N GLN A 365 -6.03 -14.74 -0.28
CA GLN A 365 -6.12 -13.36 -0.77
C GLN A 365 -6.69 -13.31 -2.19
N GLN A 366 -6.25 -14.20 -3.07
CA GLN A 366 -6.78 -14.31 -4.43
C GLN A 366 -8.26 -14.73 -4.45
N VAL A 367 -8.62 -15.75 -3.67
CA VAL A 367 -10.02 -16.21 -3.54
C VAL A 367 -10.91 -15.10 -2.98
N PHE A 368 -10.43 -14.36 -1.97
CA PHE A 368 -11.14 -13.23 -1.38
C PHE A 368 -11.48 -12.17 -2.44
N ILE A 369 -10.50 -11.72 -3.21
CA ILE A 369 -10.71 -10.72 -4.26
C ILE A 369 -11.72 -11.21 -5.31
N LYS A 370 -11.63 -12.45 -5.75
CA LYS A 370 -12.59 -13.05 -6.70
C LYS A 370 -14.03 -13.02 -6.17
N GLN A 371 -14.19 -13.43 -4.91
CA GLN A 371 -15.51 -13.47 -4.28
C GLN A 371 -16.09 -12.08 -4.06
N ILE A 372 -15.29 -11.09 -3.65
CA ILE A 372 -15.73 -9.69 -3.53
C ILE A 372 -16.13 -9.13 -4.88
N THR A 373 -15.31 -9.29 -5.91
CA THR A 373 -15.62 -8.80 -7.25
C THR A 373 -16.93 -9.39 -7.76
N LYS A 374 -17.16 -10.69 -7.51
CA LYS A 374 -18.44 -11.33 -7.85
C LYS A 374 -19.60 -10.70 -7.08
N LYS A 375 -19.47 -10.51 -5.75
CA LYS A 375 -20.52 -9.87 -4.93
C LYS A 375 -20.87 -8.47 -5.37
N ILE A 376 -19.88 -7.66 -5.75
CA ILE A 376 -20.10 -6.30 -6.29
C ILE A 376 -20.88 -6.37 -7.60
N ASN A 377 -20.49 -7.27 -8.50
CA ASN A 377 -21.18 -7.46 -9.76
C ASN A 377 -22.64 -7.93 -9.56
N ASP A 378 -22.86 -8.87 -8.64
CA ASP A 378 -24.20 -9.35 -8.30
C ASP A 378 -25.05 -8.23 -7.67
N ALA A 379 -24.47 -7.38 -6.81
CA ALA A 379 -25.14 -6.22 -6.25
C ALA A 379 -25.52 -5.20 -7.33
N LYS A 380 -24.62 -4.94 -8.27
CA LYS A 380 -24.84 -4.04 -9.42
C LYS A 380 -26.00 -4.52 -10.32
N LEU A 381 -26.10 -5.83 -10.57
CA LEU A 381 -27.22 -6.44 -11.29
C LEU A 381 -28.55 -6.25 -10.57
N ASN A 382 -28.52 -6.09 -9.25
CA ASN A 382 -29.70 -5.80 -8.42
C ASN A 382 -29.92 -4.30 -8.17
N GLY A 383 -29.29 -3.42 -8.96
CA GLY A 383 -29.46 -1.96 -8.88
C GLY A 383 -28.73 -1.28 -7.72
N ILE A 384 -27.76 -1.94 -7.08
CA ILE A 384 -26.97 -1.37 -6.00
C ILE A 384 -25.57 -1.02 -6.54
N TYR A 385 -25.26 0.27 -6.57
CA TYR A 385 -23.94 0.75 -6.97
C TYR A 385 -22.98 0.72 -5.78
N ILE A 386 -21.86 0.03 -5.97
CA ILE A 386 -20.81 -0.13 -4.95
C ILE A 386 -19.49 0.28 -5.55
N GLN A 387 -18.81 1.23 -4.90
CA GLN A 387 -17.39 1.52 -5.11
C GLN A 387 -16.57 0.90 -3.98
N LEU A 388 -15.50 0.19 -4.33
CA LEU A 388 -14.61 -0.46 -3.39
C LEU A 388 -13.24 0.20 -3.44
N ILE A 389 -12.74 0.64 -2.30
CA ILE A 389 -11.39 1.20 -2.15
C ILE A 389 -10.61 0.28 -1.22
N ILE A 390 -9.53 -0.31 -1.72
CA ILE A 390 -8.71 -1.27 -0.98
C ILE A 390 -7.31 -0.69 -0.84
N THR A 391 -6.78 -0.63 0.39
CA THR A 391 -5.35 -0.43 0.61
C THR A 391 -4.67 -1.78 0.73
N THR A 392 -3.50 -1.96 0.14
CA THR A 392 -2.80 -3.24 0.18
C THR A 392 -1.29 -3.11 0.09
N HIS A 393 -0.59 -4.08 0.70
CA HIS A 393 0.82 -4.38 0.55
C HIS A 393 1.06 -5.74 -0.12
N SER A 394 0.02 -6.36 -0.63
CA SER A 394 0.10 -7.70 -1.23
C SER A 394 0.27 -7.64 -2.75
N SER A 395 1.35 -8.24 -3.24
CA SER A 395 1.56 -8.49 -4.68
C SER A 395 0.45 -9.38 -5.28
N HIS A 396 -0.13 -10.28 -4.48
CA HIS A 396 -1.21 -11.16 -4.91
C HIS A 396 -2.53 -10.41 -5.13
N ILE A 397 -2.85 -9.45 -4.25
CA ILE A 397 -4.04 -8.62 -4.41
C ILE A 397 -3.89 -7.70 -5.62
N ILE A 398 -2.71 -7.12 -5.84
CA ILE A 398 -2.45 -6.30 -7.03
C ILE A 398 -2.61 -7.13 -8.29
N ALA A 399 -2.04 -8.33 -8.33
CA ALA A 399 -2.14 -9.21 -9.50
C ALA A 399 -3.60 -9.58 -9.82
N GLU A 400 -4.43 -9.84 -8.81
CA GLU A 400 -5.80 -10.32 -8.99
C GLU A 400 -6.81 -9.17 -9.24
N ALA A 401 -6.70 -8.04 -8.52
CA ALA A 401 -7.66 -6.94 -8.60
C ALA A 401 -7.16 -5.73 -9.41
N GLY A 402 -5.85 -5.49 -9.39
CA GLY A 402 -5.24 -4.30 -9.98
C GLY A 402 -4.94 -4.43 -11.47
N ILE A 403 -4.70 -5.66 -11.95
CA ILE A 403 -4.31 -5.93 -13.33
C ILE A 403 -5.48 -6.57 -14.07
N ASP A 404 -6.25 -5.75 -14.76
CA ASP A 404 -7.37 -6.21 -15.59
C ASP A 404 -6.92 -6.45 -17.05
N LEU A 405 -7.37 -7.54 -17.66
CA LEU A 405 -7.00 -7.87 -19.04
C LEU A 405 -7.46 -6.83 -20.05
N ASN A 406 -8.60 -6.18 -19.79
CA ASN A 406 -9.20 -5.17 -20.67
C ASN A 406 -8.80 -3.74 -20.28
N LYS A 407 -8.92 -3.40 -18.98
CA LYS A 407 -8.66 -2.05 -18.45
C LYS A 407 -7.17 -1.78 -18.13
N GLY A 408 -6.35 -2.81 -18.04
CA GLY A 408 -4.92 -2.64 -17.76
C GLY A 408 -4.61 -2.48 -16.27
N PHE A 409 -3.95 -1.37 -15.94
CA PHE A 409 -3.55 -1.02 -14.56
C PHE A 409 -4.42 0.09 -13.99
N ASP A 410 -5.51 0.47 -14.64
CA ASP A 410 -6.31 1.66 -14.36
C ASP A 410 -6.80 1.73 -12.90
N ARG A 411 -6.97 0.58 -12.25
CA ARG A 411 -7.41 0.48 -10.84
C ARG A 411 -6.35 0.86 -9.83
N ILE A 412 -5.07 1.02 -10.21
CA ILE A 412 -3.95 1.21 -9.29
C ILE A 412 -3.69 2.70 -9.05
N ARG A 413 -3.60 3.08 -7.77
CA ARG A 413 -3.11 4.38 -7.28
C ARG A 413 -1.87 4.12 -6.43
N TYR A 414 -0.71 4.41 -7.00
CA TYR A 414 0.56 4.12 -6.37
C TYR A 414 1.03 5.31 -5.51
N PHE A 415 1.06 5.10 -4.20
CA PHE A 415 1.53 6.08 -3.22
C PHE A 415 3.04 5.93 -3.06
N ASN A 416 3.77 6.95 -3.43
CA ASN A 416 5.22 6.99 -3.31
C ASN A 416 5.67 8.23 -2.53
N LYS A 417 6.77 8.10 -1.79
CA LYS A 417 7.38 9.21 -1.05
C LYS A 417 8.70 9.57 -1.71
N ILE A 418 8.77 10.75 -2.32
CA ILE A 418 9.94 11.26 -3.02
C ILE A 418 10.41 12.53 -2.33
N ASN A 419 11.66 12.58 -1.91
CA ASN A 419 12.24 13.73 -1.18
C ASN A 419 11.39 14.19 0.02
N GLY A 420 10.80 13.24 0.74
CA GLY A 420 9.93 13.52 1.89
C GLY A 420 8.48 13.85 1.54
N ASN A 421 8.16 14.17 0.31
CA ASN A 421 6.80 14.50 -0.15
C ASN A 421 6.08 13.26 -0.66
N LEU A 422 4.79 13.13 -0.33
CA LEU A 422 3.93 12.08 -0.84
C LEU A 422 3.41 12.46 -2.23
N GLU A 423 3.61 11.59 -3.21
CA GLU A 423 3.05 11.67 -4.56
C GLU A 423 2.13 10.48 -4.83
N VAL A 424 1.06 10.69 -5.59
CA VAL A 424 0.19 9.63 -6.10
C VAL A 424 0.38 9.50 -7.60
N ASN A 425 0.88 8.35 -8.00
CA ASN A 425 0.98 8.01 -9.40
C ASN A 425 -0.28 7.25 -9.80
N ASP A 426 -1.16 7.91 -10.52
CA ASP A 426 -2.40 7.34 -11.03
C ASP A 426 -2.13 6.56 -12.32
N PHE A 427 -2.32 5.26 -12.28
CA PHE A 427 -2.06 4.40 -13.44
C PHE A 427 -3.05 4.59 -14.60
N ASN A 428 -4.16 5.30 -14.42
CA ASN A 428 -4.97 5.80 -15.55
C ASN A 428 -4.16 6.71 -16.49
N ASN A 429 -3.17 7.42 -15.92
CA ASN A 429 -2.27 8.29 -16.67
C ASN A 429 -1.07 7.52 -17.27
N PHE A 430 -0.90 6.26 -16.88
CA PHE A 430 0.10 5.35 -17.45
C PHE A 430 -0.37 4.85 -18.82
N LYS A 431 -0.51 5.80 -19.75
CA LYS A 431 -0.91 5.49 -21.13
C LYS A 431 0.33 5.18 -21.94
N HIS A 432 0.57 3.92 -22.20
CA HIS A 432 1.45 3.53 -23.28
C HIS A 432 0.98 4.25 -24.56
N LYS A 433 1.92 4.86 -25.29
CA LYS A 433 1.62 5.38 -26.63
C LYS A 433 0.89 4.27 -27.37
N LYS A 434 -0.23 4.57 -28.03
CA LYS A 434 -1.08 3.61 -28.78
C LYS A 434 -0.31 2.67 -29.73
N SER A 435 0.98 2.94 -29.97
CA SER A 435 1.87 2.20 -30.86
C SER A 435 2.55 0.97 -30.22
N ASP A 436 2.54 0.79 -28.88
CA ASP A 436 3.26 -0.33 -28.24
C ASP A 436 2.36 -1.21 -27.37
N THR A 437 1.34 -1.79 -28.03
CA THR A 437 0.42 -2.76 -27.41
C THR A 437 1.14 -4.03 -26.97
N GLU A 438 2.29 -4.39 -27.58
CA GLU A 438 3.06 -5.57 -27.22
C GLU A 438 3.77 -5.41 -25.88
N THR A 439 4.44 -4.28 -25.67
CA THR A 439 5.09 -3.97 -24.36
C THR A 439 4.06 -3.95 -23.23
N PHE A 440 2.91 -3.33 -23.45
CA PHE A 440 1.85 -3.28 -22.43
C PHE A 440 1.30 -4.67 -22.10
N ARG A 441 1.08 -5.50 -23.13
CA ARG A 441 0.66 -6.91 -22.96
C ARG A 441 1.71 -7.72 -22.19
N PHE A 442 2.99 -7.53 -22.54
CA PHE A 442 4.10 -8.17 -21.86
C PHE A 442 4.14 -7.78 -20.36
N LEU A 443 4.06 -6.48 -20.04
CA LEU A 443 4.07 -6.01 -18.65
C LEU A 443 2.91 -6.60 -17.85
N LYS A 444 1.69 -6.63 -18.42
CA LYS A 444 0.54 -7.24 -17.77
C LYS A 444 0.79 -8.72 -17.45
N GLN A 445 1.24 -9.49 -18.42
CA GLN A 445 1.49 -10.92 -18.24
C GLN A 445 2.60 -11.17 -17.23
N TYR A 446 3.69 -10.40 -17.31
CA TYR A 446 4.82 -10.54 -16.41
C TYR A 446 4.45 -10.21 -14.95
N LEU A 447 3.78 -9.09 -14.73
CA LEU A 447 3.37 -8.66 -13.40
C LEU A 447 2.29 -9.57 -12.80
N ASN A 448 1.37 -10.07 -13.62
CA ASN A 448 0.32 -10.99 -13.18
C ASN A 448 0.88 -12.35 -12.66
N LEU A 449 2.08 -12.74 -13.10
CA LEU A 449 2.78 -13.93 -12.61
C LEU A 449 3.47 -13.71 -11.26
N HIS A 450 2.89 -12.90 -10.38
CA HIS A 450 3.38 -12.61 -9.01
C HIS A 450 4.69 -11.82 -8.97
N LYS A 451 4.91 -10.95 -9.96
CA LYS A 451 6.06 -10.04 -10.02
C LYS A 451 5.70 -8.60 -9.57
N CYS A 452 4.58 -8.44 -8.85
CA CYS A 452 4.13 -7.14 -8.35
C CYS A 452 4.94 -6.61 -7.15
N ASP A 453 5.95 -7.34 -6.68
CA ASP A 453 6.84 -6.93 -5.59
C ASP A 453 7.58 -5.62 -5.89
N ILE A 454 7.75 -5.30 -7.17
CA ILE A 454 8.32 -4.02 -7.63
C ILE A 454 7.62 -2.80 -7.02
N PHE A 455 6.32 -2.88 -6.74
CA PHE A 455 5.55 -1.78 -6.14
C PHE A 455 5.87 -1.52 -4.67
N PHE A 456 6.51 -2.47 -3.99
CA PHE A 456 6.82 -2.39 -2.57
C PHE A 456 8.31 -2.26 -2.30
N ALA A 457 9.14 -2.54 -3.30
CA ALA A 457 10.57 -2.54 -3.17
C ALA A 457 11.15 -1.15 -2.89
N ASP A 458 12.15 -1.07 -2.00
CA ASP A 458 12.93 0.15 -1.82
C ASP A 458 13.86 0.38 -3.00
N LYS A 459 14.44 -0.71 -3.49
CA LYS A 459 15.37 -0.72 -4.62
C LYS A 459 15.08 -1.95 -5.49
N VAL A 460 15.34 -1.83 -6.78
CA VAL A 460 15.10 -2.92 -7.75
C VAL A 460 16.42 -3.28 -8.42
N ILE A 461 16.66 -4.58 -8.58
CA ILE A 461 17.74 -5.11 -9.44
C ILE A 461 17.10 -5.96 -10.51
N MET A 462 17.33 -5.62 -11.77
CA MET A 462 16.90 -6.40 -12.92
C MET A 462 18.07 -7.16 -13.50
N VAL A 463 17.90 -8.46 -13.71
CA VAL A 463 18.93 -9.38 -14.22
C VAL A 463 18.42 -10.17 -15.42
N GLU A 464 19.35 -10.73 -16.19
CA GLU A 464 18.98 -11.50 -17.36
C GLU A 464 18.56 -12.92 -17.03
N GLY A 465 19.18 -13.56 -16.09
CA GLY A 465 18.95 -14.96 -15.83
C GLY A 465 19.10 -15.41 -14.38
N ILE A 466 18.96 -16.72 -14.21
CA ILE A 466 19.01 -17.36 -12.90
C ILE A 466 20.38 -17.28 -12.26
N THR A 467 21.46 -17.29 -13.05
CA THR A 467 22.85 -17.25 -12.54
C THR A 467 23.10 -15.96 -11.76
N GLU A 468 22.76 -14.81 -12.35
CA GLU A 468 22.85 -13.50 -11.71
C GLU A 468 22.01 -13.46 -10.44
N LYS A 469 20.78 -13.96 -10.54
CA LYS A 469 19.84 -13.96 -9.42
C LYS A 469 20.34 -14.80 -8.24
N MET A 470 20.98 -15.93 -8.52
CA MET A 470 21.56 -16.80 -7.49
C MET A 470 22.77 -16.15 -6.80
N LEU A 471 23.64 -15.48 -7.57
CA LEU A 471 24.91 -14.93 -7.06
C LEU A 471 24.74 -13.55 -6.39
N LEU A 472 23.74 -12.77 -6.78
CA LEU A 472 23.51 -11.40 -6.27
C LEU A 472 23.51 -11.29 -4.75
N PRO A 473 22.83 -12.14 -3.97
CA PRO A 473 22.87 -12.03 -2.50
C PRO A 473 24.30 -12.11 -1.92
N ILE A 474 25.16 -12.95 -2.51
CA ILE A 474 26.56 -13.06 -2.11
C ILE A 474 27.34 -11.81 -2.54
N MET A 475 27.12 -11.34 -3.77
CA MET A 475 27.78 -10.15 -4.29
C MET A 475 27.40 -8.91 -3.46
N ILE A 476 26.12 -8.75 -3.09
CA ILE A 476 25.65 -7.68 -2.21
C ILE A 476 26.38 -7.71 -0.87
N ASN A 477 26.47 -8.89 -0.24
CA ASN A 477 27.14 -9.04 1.05
C ASN A 477 28.62 -8.67 0.98
N LYS A 478 29.28 -8.92 -0.17
CA LYS A 478 30.73 -8.64 -0.36
C LYS A 478 31.01 -7.15 -0.58
N VAL A 479 30.24 -6.49 -1.45
CA VAL A 479 30.59 -5.14 -1.94
C VAL A 479 29.66 -4.03 -1.47
N ALA A 480 28.43 -4.36 -1.09
CA ALA A 480 27.43 -3.37 -0.69
C ALA A 480 26.52 -3.88 0.44
N PRO A 481 27.06 -4.27 1.61
CA PRO A 481 26.28 -4.89 2.70
C PRO A 481 25.16 -3.98 3.23
N ASP A 482 25.28 -2.67 3.09
CA ASP A 482 24.24 -1.72 3.47
C ASP A 482 22.92 -1.91 2.71
N LEU A 483 22.97 -2.51 1.53
CA LEU A 483 21.75 -2.87 0.78
C LEU A 483 20.85 -3.86 1.51
N ASN A 484 21.39 -4.68 2.43
CA ASN A 484 20.59 -5.61 3.24
C ASN A 484 19.63 -4.92 4.23
N LYS A 485 19.77 -3.61 4.42
CA LYS A 485 18.82 -2.79 5.22
C LYS A 485 17.57 -2.43 4.46
N HIS A 486 17.53 -2.67 3.14
CA HIS A 486 16.45 -2.31 2.23
C HIS A 486 15.74 -3.55 1.70
N TYR A 487 14.44 -3.41 1.40
CA TYR A 487 13.74 -4.42 0.65
C TYR A 487 14.08 -4.29 -0.83
N ILE A 488 14.85 -5.26 -1.34
CA ILE A 488 15.31 -5.29 -2.74
C ILE A 488 14.49 -6.33 -3.52
N SER A 489 13.83 -5.90 -4.58
CA SER A 489 13.19 -6.82 -5.53
C SER A 489 14.16 -7.17 -6.66
N ILE A 490 14.50 -8.46 -6.78
CA ILE A 490 15.37 -8.97 -7.85
C ILE A 490 14.49 -9.59 -8.92
N LEU A 491 14.42 -8.92 -10.08
CA LEU A 491 13.58 -9.34 -11.22
C LEU A 491 14.44 -9.99 -12.31
N GLU A 492 14.13 -11.24 -12.62
CA GLU A 492 14.69 -11.96 -13.76
C GLU A 492 13.84 -11.72 -15.00
N VAL A 493 14.35 -10.92 -15.96
CA VAL A 493 13.56 -10.44 -17.09
C VAL A 493 14.11 -10.91 -18.46
N GLY A 494 15.38 -11.24 -18.52
CA GLY A 494 16.08 -11.53 -19.78
C GLY A 494 16.44 -10.28 -20.57
N GLY A 495 17.64 -10.25 -21.16
CA GLY A 495 18.17 -9.10 -21.89
C GLY A 495 17.33 -8.64 -23.08
N ALA A 496 16.50 -9.53 -23.63
CA ALA A 496 15.58 -9.20 -24.72
C ALA A 496 14.38 -8.34 -24.30
N TYR A 497 14.00 -8.33 -23.02
CA TYR A 497 12.74 -7.73 -22.55
C TYR A 497 12.88 -6.65 -21.50
N THR A 498 14.05 -6.48 -20.89
CA THR A 498 14.28 -5.54 -19.80
C THR A 498 13.94 -4.09 -20.20
N HIS A 499 14.23 -3.69 -21.43
CA HIS A 499 13.89 -2.38 -21.98
C HIS A 499 12.38 -2.07 -21.97
N LYS A 500 11.51 -3.09 -21.93
CA LYS A 500 10.04 -2.91 -21.86
C LYS A 500 9.58 -2.38 -20.51
N PHE A 501 10.40 -2.46 -19.48
CA PHE A 501 10.10 -1.89 -18.17
C PHE A 501 10.41 -0.39 -18.03
N LYS A 502 11.08 0.19 -19.01
CA LYS A 502 11.51 1.59 -19.00
C LYS A 502 10.43 2.55 -18.51
N GLU A 503 9.27 2.54 -19.16
CA GLU A 503 8.17 3.46 -18.86
C GLU A 503 7.60 3.22 -17.46
N LEU A 504 7.45 1.95 -17.05
CA LEU A 504 6.97 1.60 -15.71
C LEU A 504 7.94 2.09 -14.62
N LEU A 505 9.24 1.85 -14.79
CA LEU A 505 10.26 2.27 -13.82
C LEU A 505 10.32 3.80 -13.67
N ASN A 506 10.24 4.53 -14.79
CA ASN A 506 10.15 5.98 -14.79
C ASN A 506 8.88 6.48 -14.12
N PHE A 507 7.77 5.75 -14.28
CA PHE A 507 6.50 6.12 -13.69
C PHE A 507 6.47 5.90 -12.17
N ILE A 508 6.97 4.77 -11.68
CA ILE A 508 7.01 4.47 -10.23
C ILE A 508 8.19 5.11 -9.51
N LYS A 509 9.23 5.59 -10.23
CA LYS A 509 10.41 6.28 -9.71
C LYS A 509 11.13 5.50 -8.60
N VAL A 510 11.26 4.19 -8.75
CA VAL A 510 12.02 3.34 -7.82
C VAL A 510 13.46 3.23 -8.31
N LYS A 511 14.44 3.37 -7.40
CA LYS A 511 15.86 3.27 -7.73
C LYS A 511 16.18 1.87 -8.24
N THR A 512 16.65 1.78 -9.49
CA THR A 512 16.76 0.52 -10.23
C THR A 512 18.15 0.35 -10.85
N LEU A 513 18.76 -0.78 -10.57
CA LEU A 513 19.99 -1.26 -11.22
C LEU A 513 19.62 -2.35 -12.23
N VAL A 514 20.01 -2.16 -13.46
CA VAL A 514 19.89 -3.18 -14.52
C VAL A 514 21.26 -3.77 -14.79
N ILE A 515 21.40 -5.07 -14.59
CA ILE A 515 22.62 -5.84 -14.87
C ILE A 515 22.32 -6.67 -16.12
N THR A 516 23.13 -6.49 -17.15
CA THR A 516 22.90 -7.10 -18.46
C THR A 516 24.24 -7.43 -19.13
N ASP A 517 24.24 -8.40 -20.06
CA ASP A 517 25.42 -8.86 -20.76
C ASP A 517 25.66 -8.08 -22.07
N ILE A 518 26.91 -7.94 -22.49
CA ILE A 518 27.27 -7.32 -23.79
C ILE A 518 26.73 -8.15 -24.95
N ASP A 519 26.79 -9.45 -24.86
CA ASP A 519 26.28 -10.40 -25.86
C ASP A 519 26.77 -10.13 -27.29
N SER A 520 28.10 -10.02 -27.46
CA SER A 520 28.72 -9.77 -28.75
C SER A 520 28.46 -10.86 -29.79
N VAL A 521 28.11 -10.43 -31.00
CA VAL A 521 27.85 -11.31 -32.18
C VAL A 521 28.46 -10.71 -33.44
N GLN A 522 28.86 -11.56 -34.39
CA GLN A 522 29.40 -11.16 -35.67
C GLN A 522 28.33 -11.22 -36.75
N ILE A 523 28.05 -10.08 -37.41
CA ILE A 523 26.99 -9.96 -38.40
C ILE A 523 27.23 -10.89 -39.60
N GLU A 524 28.47 -10.90 -40.12
CA GLU A 524 28.87 -11.68 -41.30
C GLU A 524 28.77 -13.21 -41.09
N ASN A 525 28.84 -13.65 -39.83
CA ASN A 525 28.77 -15.07 -39.46
C ASN A 525 27.40 -15.45 -38.86
N ASN A 526 26.32 -15.09 -39.53
CA ASN A 526 24.93 -15.39 -39.12
C ASN A 526 24.61 -15.02 -37.67
N ARG A 527 25.19 -13.93 -37.15
CA ARG A 527 25.05 -13.48 -35.79
C ARG A 527 25.47 -14.53 -34.74
N LYS A 528 26.50 -15.32 -35.06
CA LYS A 528 27.09 -16.20 -34.05
C LYS A 528 27.79 -15.40 -32.97
N ALA A 529 27.76 -15.93 -31.76
CA ALA A 529 28.51 -15.39 -30.63
C ALA A 529 30.01 -15.28 -30.96
N CYS A 530 30.63 -14.17 -30.58
CA CYS A 530 32.04 -13.92 -30.81
C CYS A 530 32.66 -13.19 -29.61
N ARG A 531 34.00 -13.13 -29.57
CA ARG A 531 34.74 -12.36 -28.58
C ARG A 531 34.40 -10.87 -28.70
N VAL A 532 34.41 -10.16 -27.57
CA VAL A 532 34.18 -8.71 -27.53
C VAL A 532 35.20 -7.96 -28.38
N ALA A 533 36.46 -8.43 -28.42
CA ALA A 533 37.52 -7.86 -29.25
C ALA A 533 37.38 -8.11 -30.76
N THR A 534 36.38 -8.89 -31.22
CA THR A 534 36.19 -9.17 -32.67
C THR A 534 35.82 -7.85 -33.38
N PRO A 535 36.57 -7.48 -34.44
CA PRO A 535 36.26 -6.30 -35.24
C PRO A 535 34.82 -6.33 -35.78
N ASP A 536 34.21 -5.16 -35.91
CA ASP A 536 32.85 -4.95 -36.45
C ASP A 536 31.75 -5.77 -35.78
N SER A 537 32.02 -6.25 -34.56
CA SER A 537 31.02 -6.97 -33.76
C SER A 537 29.95 -6.02 -33.21
N VAL A 538 28.76 -6.58 -33.06
CA VAL A 538 27.59 -5.85 -32.53
C VAL A 538 27.00 -6.59 -31.35
N THR A 539 26.27 -5.87 -30.48
CA THR A 539 25.53 -6.54 -29.42
C THR A 539 24.25 -7.20 -29.96
N SER A 540 23.88 -8.36 -29.44
CA SER A 540 22.54 -8.94 -29.63
C SER A 540 21.54 -8.46 -28.61
N ASN A 541 22.00 -7.85 -27.50
CA ASN A 541 21.20 -7.42 -26.38
C ASN A 541 20.24 -6.27 -26.72
N ALA A 542 18.94 -6.49 -26.57
CA ALA A 542 17.93 -5.51 -26.90
C ALA A 542 17.90 -4.32 -25.91
N THR A 543 18.29 -4.54 -24.66
CA THR A 543 18.36 -3.48 -23.63
C THR A 543 19.41 -2.45 -24.00
N LEU A 544 20.61 -2.90 -24.41
CA LEU A 544 21.69 -2.01 -24.81
C LEU A 544 21.39 -1.25 -26.10
N LYS A 545 20.68 -1.88 -27.04
CA LYS A 545 20.29 -1.26 -28.32
C LYS A 545 19.16 -0.25 -28.19
N ASN A 546 18.12 -0.61 -27.45
CA ASN A 546 16.84 0.10 -27.47
C ASN A 546 16.64 1.04 -26.28
N TRP A 547 17.44 0.86 -25.24
CA TRP A 547 17.29 1.66 -24.03
C TRP A 547 18.57 2.39 -23.64
N LEU A 548 19.49 1.77 -22.90
CA LEU A 548 20.72 2.40 -22.39
C LEU A 548 21.93 1.49 -22.66
N PRO A 549 23.01 2.04 -23.21
CA PRO A 549 23.22 3.43 -23.67
C PRO A 549 22.68 3.72 -25.08
N LYS A 550 21.88 2.84 -25.65
CA LYS A 550 21.31 2.94 -27.00
C LYS A 550 22.39 2.87 -28.09
N LYS A 551 23.32 1.93 -27.94
CA LYS A 551 24.44 1.65 -28.83
C LYS A 551 24.31 0.25 -29.40
N THR A 552 24.78 0.07 -30.66
CA THR A 552 24.68 -1.20 -31.37
C THR A 552 26.04 -1.86 -31.54
N THR A 553 27.10 -1.07 -31.83
CA THR A 553 28.44 -1.62 -32.04
C THR A 553 29.13 -1.85 -30.70
N ILE A 554 29.98 -2.89 -30.63
CA ILE A 554 30.75 -3.18 -29.40
C ILE A 554 31.73 -2.06 -29.11
N ALA A 555 32.37 -1.48 -30.13
CA ALA A 555 33.29 -0.35 -29.99
C ALA A 555 32.61 0.86 -29.28
N ASP A 556 31.38 1.20 -29.69
CA ASP A 556 30.62 2.29 -29.06
C ASP A 556 30.22 1.95 -27.62
N LEU A 557 29.89 0.69 -27.33
CA LEU A 557 29.56 0.25 -25.96
C LEU A 557 30.76 0.36 -25.03
N ILE A 558 31.93 -0.03 -25.49
CA ILE A 558 33.17 0.05 -24.70
C ILE A 558 33.57 1.51 -24.43
N SER A 559 33.40 2.40 -25.40
CA SER A 559 33.75 3.82 -25.28
C SER A 559 32.65 4.66 -24.60
N THR A 560 31.54 4.04 -24.14
CA THR A 560 30.42 4.75 -23.51
C THR A 560 30.81 5.38 -22.18
N GLU A 561 30.58 6.66 -22.02
CA GLU A 561 30.80 7.37 -20.77
C GLU A 561 29.81 6.90 -19.68
N VAL A 562 30.23 6.97 -18.43
CA VAL A 562 29.40 6.54 -17.28
C VAL A 562 28.04 7.28 -17.27
N LYS A 563 28.01 8.56 -17.58
CA LYS A 563 26.78 9.36 -17.59
C LYS A 563 25.71 8.82 -18.57
N ASP A 564 26.12 8.22 -19.69
CA ASP A 564 25.21 7.70 -20.71
C ASP A 564 24.59 6.33 -20.34
N LYS A 565 25.01 5.75 -19.22
CA LYS A 565 24.43 4.53 -18.62
C LYS A 565 23.29 4.81 -17.65
N PHE A 566 22.89 6.07 -17.50
CA PHE A 566 21.84 6.51 -16.60
C PHE A 566 20.60 7.01 -17.33
N GLU A 567 19.42 6.76 -16.76
CA GLU A 567 18.20 7.47 -17.11
C GLU A 567 17.65 8.19 -15.87
N GLY A 568 17.69 9.50 -15.94
CA GLY A 568 17.40 10.35 -14.78
C GLY A 568 18.33 10.06 -13.61
N LYS A 569 17.78 10.10 -12.40
CA LYS A 569 18.52 9.80 -11.16
C LYS A 569 18.27 8.37 -10.65
N PHE A 570 17.26 7.69 -11.17
CA PHE A 570 16.73 6.48 -10.58
C PHE A 570 17.15 5.19 -11.27
N ILE A 571 17.67 5.25 -12.51
CA ILE A 571 17.96 4.03 -13.28
C ILE A 571 19.41 4.07 -13.74
N ARG A 572 20.13 2.96 -13.52
CA ARG A 572 21.47 2.71 -14.03
C ARG A 572 21.53 1.36 -14.71
N VAL A 573 22.12 1.30 -15.91
CA VAL A 573 22.43 0.06 -16.62
C VAL A 573 23.91 -0.25 -16.49
N CYS A 574 24.24 -1.47 -16.10
CA CYS A 574 25.59 -1.99 -15.97
C CYS A 574 25.79 -3.20 -16.88
N TYR A 575 26.90 -3.23 -17.56
CA TYR A 575 27.37 -4.33 -18.42
C TYR A 575 28.88 -4.41 -18.31
N GLN A 576 29.49 -5.46 -18.83
CA GLN A 576 30.91 -5.77 -18.69
C GLN A 576 31.83 -4.62 -19.10
N ILE A 577 32.86 -4.39 -18.31
CA ILE A 577 33.94 -3.43 -18.52
C ILE A 577 35.28 -4.13 -18.26
N SER A 578 36.40 -3.47 -18.53
CA SER A 578 37.71 -3.98 -18.16
C SER A 578 37.83 -4.15 -16.64
N GLU A 579 38.28 -5.29 -16.19
CA GLU A 579 38.39 -5.62 -14.77
C GLU A 579 39.59 -4.95 -14.09
N ASN A 580 40.64 -4.68 -14.82
CA ASN A 580 41.82 -3.95 -14.32
C ASN A 580 42.48 -3.10 -15.41
N ALA A 581 43.34 -2.16 -14.98
CA ALA A 581 44.03 -1.23 -15.89
C ALA A 581 45.10 -1.89 -16.79
N GLU A 582 45.67 -3.03 -16.35
CA GLU A 582 46.72 -3.72 -17.05
C GLU A 582 46.20 -4.71 -18.11
N ASN A 583 45.01 -5.28 -17.85
CA ASN A 583 44.34 -6.21 -18.76
C ASN A 583 43.08 -5.58 -19.33
N LEU A 584 43.16 -5.10 -20.57
CA LEU A 584 42.07 -4.48 -21.30
C LEU A 584 41.01 -5.49 -21.77
N TYR A 585 41.07 -6.73 -21.32
CA TYR A 585 40.12 -7.76 -21.68
C TYR A 585 38.71 -7.40 -21.14
N ILE A 586 37.73 -7.49 -22.00
CA ILE A 586 36.32 -7.26 -21.64
C ILE A 586 35.56 -8.54 -21.94
N ALA A 587 34.87 -9.05 -20.93
CA ALA A 587 34.10 -10.27 -21.04
C ALA A 587 32.79 -10.06 -21.81
N ARG A 588 32.28 -11.11 -22.43
CA ARG A 588 31.04 -11.13 -23.14
C ARG A 588 29.83 -11.39 -22.20
N SER A 589 30.03 -12.22 -21.17
CA SER A 589 28.99 -12.65 -20.22
C SER A 589 29.46 -12.53 -18.76
N LEU A 590 28.52 -12.70 -17.82
CA LEU A 590 28.82 -12.67 -16.39
C LEU A 590 29.86 -13.73 -16.01
N GLU A 591 29.71 -14.97 -16.44
CA GLU A 591 30.60 -16.07 -16.04
C GLU A 591 32.03 -15.82 -16.50
N GLU A 592 32.19 -15.34 -17.74
CA GLU A 592 33.48 -14.94 -18.30
C GLU A 592 34.09 -13.79 -17.51
N ALA A 593 33.30 -12.80 -17.08
CA ALA A 593 33.75 -11.69 -16.25
C ALA A 593 34.22 -12.19 -14.87
N ILE A 594 33.50 -13.11 -14.25
CA ILE A 594 33.91 -13.71 -12.96
C ILE A 594 35.23 -14.46 -13.12
N ILE A 595 35.38 -15.25 -14.17
CA ILE A 595 36.64 -16.00 -14.39
C ILE A 595 37.79 -15.02 -14.64
N ASN A 596 37.62 -14.00 -15.44
CA ASN A 596 38.61 -12.98 -15.73
C ASN A 596 39.04 -12.20 -14.47
N ARG A 597 38.08 -11.77 -13.65
CA ARG A 597 38.36 -11.06 -12.38
C ARG A 597 39.15 -11.91 -11.39
N ASN A 598 38.94 -13.22 -11.41
CA ASN A 598 39.41 -14.17 -10.41
C ASN A 598 40.47 -15.14 -10.93
N LEU A 599 41.23 -14.81 -12.02
CA LEU A 599 42.24 -15.70 -12.61
C LEU A 599 43.26 -16.14 -11.60
N VAL A 600 43.83 -15.22 -10.79
CA VAL A 600 44.80 -15.52 -9.76
C VAL A 600 44.25 -16.46 -8.68
N PHE A 601 42.98 -16.20 -8.29
CA PHE A 601 42.26 -17.04 -7.34
C PHE A 601 42.08 -18.47 -7.88
N PHE A 602 41.63 -18.64 -9.11
CA PHE A 602 41.41 -19.97 -9.69
C PHE A 602 42.69 -20.73 -10.01
N LYS A 603 43.76 -20.00 -10.41
CA LYS A 603 45.10 -20.58 -10.64
C LYS A 603 45.82 -20.94 -9.34
N GLY A 604 45.45 -20.30 -8.21
CA GLY A 604 46.20 -20.35 -6.97
C GLY A 604 46.06 -21.65 -6.18
N LYS A 605 47.13 -21.97 -5.47
CA LYS A 605 47.16 -22.93 -4.39
C LYS A 605 47.44 -22.15 -3.11
N PHE A 606 46.58 -22.31 -2.12
CA PHE A 606 46.65 -21.54 -0.87
C PHE A 606 46.95 -22.47 0.30
N LYS A 607 47.79 -22.01 1.24
CA LYS A 607 48.09 -22.73 2.47
C LYS A 607 47.26 -22.17 3.61
N ASP A 608 46.56 -23.05 4.33
CA ASP A 608 45.87 -22.69 5.57
C ASP A 608 46.88 -22.77 6.74
N LEU A 609 47.17 -21.62 7.34
CA LEU A 609 48.07 -21.49 8.47
C LEU A 609 47.37 -21.63 9.84
N ASN A 610 46.05 -21.75 9.86
CA ASN A 610 45.23 -21.68 11.09
C ASN A 610 44.92 -23.05 11.71
N THR A 611 45.26 -24.15 11.07
CA THR A 611 45.07 -25.48 11.66
C THR A 611 46.35 -25.92 12.37
N GLU A 612 46.26 -26.20 13.65
CA GLU A 612 47.37 -26.67 14.51
C GLU A 612 48.29 -27.66 13.79
N ASN A 613 49.42 -27.17 13.30
CA ASN A 613 50.58 -27.95 12.75
C ASN A 613 50.34 -28.74 11.44
N LEU A 614 49.25 -28.58 10.71
CA LEU A 614 49.10 -29.18 9.38
C LEU A 614 48.92 -28.07 8.33
N GLU A 615 49.93 -27.91 7.46
CA GLU A 615 49.79 -27.12 6.24
C GLU A 615 48.83 -27.86 5.30
N ILE A 616 47.60 -27.38 5.20
CA ILE A 616 46.61 -27.87 4.21
C ILE A 616 46.70 -26.98 2.98
N GLU A 617 47.21 -27.52 1.88
CA GLU A 617 47.18 -26.85 0.59
C GLU A 617 45.80 -27.01 -0.05
N VAL A 618 45.09 -25.90 -0.31
CA VAL A 618 43.82 -25.89 -0.99
C VAL A 618 44.03 -25.48 -2.44
N GLU A 619 43.83 -26.43 -3.35
CA GLU A 619 43.78 -26.15 -4.78
C GLU A 619 42.36 -25.68 -5.16
N VAL A 620 42.21 -24.37 -5.36
CA VAL A 620 40.89 -23.74 -5.53
C VAL A 620 40.15 -24.27 -6.76
N LYS A 621 40.80 -24.37 -7.93
CA LYS A 621 40.19 -24.86 -9.17
C LYS A 621 39.56 -26.26 -9.03
N SER A 622 40.14 -27.11 -8.21
CA SER A 622 39.67 -28.50 -8.01
C SER A 622 38.29 -28.59 -7.37
N LYS A 623 37.88 -27.53 -6.66
CA LYS A 623 36.56 -27.41 -6.03
C LYS A 623 35.45 -26.95 -6.97
N PHE A 624 35.81 -26.56 -8.19
CA PHE A 624 34.85 -26.14 -9.22
C PHE A 624 34.74 -27.22 -10.31
N GLU A 625 33.57 -27.84 -10.46
CA GLU A 625 33.36 -28.94 -11.40
C GLU A 625 33.80 -28.62 -12.82
N LEU A 626 33.56 -27.40 -13.27
CA LEU A 626 33.90 -26.94 -14.62
C LEU A 626 35.40 -26.61 -14.74
N LEU A 627 36.00 -26.04 -13.73
CA LEU A 627 37.38 -25.53 -13.79
C LEU A 627 38.42 -26.56 -13.43
N LYS A 628 38.05 -27.65 -12.74
CA LYS A 628 39.00 -28.67 -12.25
C LYS A 628 39.85 -29.33 -13.35
N LYS A 629 39.33 -29.42 -14.57
CA LYS A 629 40.03 -30.05 -15.71
C LYS A 629 40.77 -29.04 -16.58
N ILE A 630 40.73 -27.75 -16.27
CA ILE A 630 41.34 -26.71 -17.06
C ILE A 630 42.77 -26.51 -16.61
N ASP A 631 43.70 -26.52 -17.57
CA ASP A 631 45.07 -26.10 -17.33
C ASP A 631 45.16 -24.59 -17.57
N PHE A 632 45.37 -23.84 -16.49
CA PHE A 632 45.46 -22.37 -16.55
C PHE A 632 46.86 -21.93 -16.95
N GLU A 633 47.29 -22.24 -18.16
CA GLU A 633 48.56 -21.77 -18.71
C GLU A 633 48.47 -20.32 -19.23
N ASP A 634 49.64 -19.68 -19.46
CA ASP A 634 49.70 -18.35 -20.05
C ASP A 634 49.19 -18.38 -21.50
N GLY A 635 48.29 -17.45 -21.86
CA GLY A 635 47.65 -17.37 -23.19
C GLY A 635 46.31 -18.06 -23.31
N LEU A 636 45.70 -18.46 -22.21
CA LEU A 636 44.40 -19.12 -22.20
C LEU A 636 43.30 -18.19 -22.75
N ASP A 637 42.46 -18.75 -23.63
CA ASP A 637 41.31 -18.03 -24.18
C ASP A 637 40.11 -18.07 -23.22
N LEU A 638 39.90 -16.98 -22.51
CA LEU A 638 38.81 -16.86 -21.53
C LEU A 638 37.41 -17.04 -22.12
N TYR A 639 37.25 -16.67 -23.40
CA TYR A 639 36.00 -16.88 -24.10
C TYR A 639 35.65 -18.35 -24.28
N GLU A 640 36.66 -19.18 -24.62
CA GLU A 640 36.49 -20.62 -24.75
C GLU A 640 36.28 -21.33 -23.40
N LEU A 641 36.80 -20.73 -22.31
CA LEU A 641 36.61 -21.22 -20.96
C LEU A 641 35.22 -20.89 -20.36
N SER A 642 34.52 -19.94 -20.93
CA SER A 642 33.21 -19.53 -20.42
C SER A 642 32.25 -20.72 -20.43
N PRO A 643 31.50 -20.96 -19.31
CA PRO A 643 30.53 -22.04 -19.24
C PRO A 643 29.49 -21.96 -20.34
N LYS A 644 29.19 -23.11 -20.95
CA LYS A 644 28.07 -23.23 -21.90
C LYS A 644 26.74 -23.05 -21.17
N LYS A 645 25.66 -22.82 -21.94
CA LYS A 645 24.34 -22.49 -21.39
C LYS A 645 23.86 -23.49 -20.33
N GLU A 646 24.07 -24.78 -20.55
CA GLU A 646 23.71 -25.88 -19.65
C GLU A 646 24.59 -25.98 -18.40
N GLU A 647 25.78 -25.38 -18.40
CA GLU A 647 26.77 -25.42 -17.32
C GLU A 647 26.71 -24.20 -16.39
N LYS A 648 26.05 -23.11 -16.82
CA LYS A 648 26.01 -21.85 -16.08
C LYS A 648 25.46 -21.99 -14.66
N SER A 649 24.38 -22.75 -14.50
CA SER A 649 23.77 -22.98 -13.17
C SER A 649 24.68 -23.78 -12.26
N GLN A 650 25.45 -24.76 -12.77
CA GLN A 650 26.44 -25.51 -12.01
C GLN A 650 27.56 -24.60 -11.56
N PHE A 651 28.07 -23.74 -12.43
CA PHE A 651 29.10 -22.77 -12.11
C PHE A 651 28.67 -21.80 -11.00
N ALA A 652 27.42 -21.29 -11.08
CA ALA A 652 26.87 -20.45 -10.03
C ALA A 652 26.74 -21.20 -8.69
N PHE A 653 26.32 -22.46 -8.74
CA PHE A 653 26.20 -23.30 -7.55
C PHE A 653 27.57 -23.55 -6.89
N ASP A 654 28.60 -23.85 -7.69
CA ASP A 654 29.98 -24.03 -7.21
C ASP A 654 30.47 -22.75 -6.51
N LEU A 655 30.22 -21.57 -7.10
CA LEU A 655 30.57 -20.26 -6.49
C LEU A 655 29.84 -20.01 -5.18
N MET A 656 28.55 -20.37 -5.09
CA MET A 656 27.74 -20.20 -3.87
C MET A 656 28.20 -21.11 -2.74
N THR A 657 28.54 -22.33 -3.08
CA THR A 657 28.90 -23.38 -2.08
C THR A 657 30.38 -23.40 -1.75
N PHE A 658 31.20 -22.61 -2.44
CA PHE A 658 32.62 -22.57 -2.22
C PHE A 658 32.99 -22.21 -0.78
N LYS A 659 33.76 -23.08 -0.13
CA LYS A 659 34.34 -22.86 1.18
C LYS A 659 35.84 -23.25 1.09
N SER A 660 36.70 -22.27 1.25
CA SER A 660 38.14 -22.50 1.23
C SER A 660 38.64 -23.24 2.46
N GLY A 661 38.02 -22.99 3.61
CA GLY A 661 38.58 -23.32 4.93
C GLY A 661 39.63 -22.31 5.38
N ILE A 662 40.00 -21.35 4.56
CA ILE A 662 40.99 -20.29 4.82
C ILE A 662 40.21 -19.00 5.03
N GLU A 663 40.51 -18.28 6.11
CA GLU A 663 39.87 -17.00 6.42
C GLU A 663 40.15 -15.99 5.29
N ASP A 664 39.14 -15.23 4.90
CA ASP A 664 39.17 -14.23 3.82
C ASP A 664 39.44 -14.72 2.38
N LEU A 665 39.69 -16.02 2.18
CA LEU A 665 39.86 -16.54 0.82
C LEU A 665 38.51 -16.75 0.11
N SER A 666 38.21 -15.86 -0.80
CA SER A 666 36.98 -15.91 -1.59
C SER A 666 37.18 -15.23 -2.95
N TRP A 667 36.25 -15.48 -3.89
CA TRP A 667 36.25 -14.84 -5.19
C TRP A 667 35.77 -13.39 -5.11
N ASP A 668 36.22 -12.54 -6.04
CA ASP A 668 35.87 -11.15 -6.15
C ASP A 668 34.69 -10.93 -7.10
N VAL A 669 33.88 -9.91 -6.82
CA VAL A 669 32.76 -9.50 -7.66
C VAL A 669 33.27 -8.77 -8.92
N PRO A 670 32.72 -9.03 -10.13
CA PRO A 670 33.09 -8.28 -11.32
C PRO A 670 32.85 -6.78 -11.15
N LYS A 671 33.80 -5.98 -11.63
CA LYS A 671 33.84 -4.53 -11.40
C LYS A 671 32.57 -3.78 -11.80
N TYR A 672 31.97 -4.13 -12.94
CA TYR A 672 30.76 -3.46 -13.40
C TYR A 672 29.56 -3.70 -12.46
N ILE A 673 29.47 -4.86 -11.81
CA ILE A 673 28.47 -5.18 -10.79
C ILE A 673 28.80 -4.46 -9.47
N GLU A 674 30.05 -4.50 -9.04
CA GLU A 674 30.54 -3.78 -7.86
C GLU A 674 30.17 -2.30 -7.93
N GLU A 675 30.54 -1.57 -9.02
CA GLU A 675 30.18 -0.18 -9.22
C GLU A 675 28.66 0.05 -9.27
N GLY A 676 27.91 -0.92 -9.81
CA GLY A 676 26.45 -0.88 -9.86
C GLY A 676 25.81 -0.97 -8.49
N LEU A 677 26.24 -1.94 -7.68
CA LEU A 677 25.73 -2.17 -6.33
C LEU A 677 26.11 -1.05 -5.37
N GLU A 678 27.32 -0.51 -5.47
CA GLU A 678 27.75 0.67 -4.69
C GLU A 678 26.89 1.90 -5.02
N TRP A 679 26.59 2.12 -6.31
CA TRP A 679 25.68 3.20 -6.69
C TRP A 679 24.26 2.98 -6.13
N LEU A 680 23.77 1.74 -6.19
CA LEU A 680 22.45 1.41 -5.67
C LEU A 680 22.38 1.61 -4.15
N ALA A 681 23.48 1.33 -3.43
CA ALA A 681 23.57 1.47 -1.98
C ALA A 681 23.50 2.91 -1.50
N LYS A 682 24.00 3.87 -2.28
CA LYS A 682 23.97 5.30 -1.90
C LYS A 682 22.53 5.76 -1.79
N ASP A 683 22.13 6.31 -0.66
CA ASP A 683 20.88 7.03 -0.51
C ASP A 683 21.04 8.45 -1.07
N GLU A 684 20.03 8.97 -1.77
CA GLU A 684 20.03 10.33 -2.31
C GLU A 684 19.78 11.39 -1.22
#